data_bb4f99b5811eec3b4e8ea20e919ab0db
#
_entry.id   bb4f99b5811eec3b4e8ea20e919ab0db
#
_cell.length_a   1.000
_cell.length_b   1.000
_cell.length_c   1.000
_cell.angle_alpha   90.00
_cell.angle_beta   90.00
_cell.angle_gamma   90.00
#
_symmetry.space_group_name_H-M   'P 1'
#
loop_
_entity.id
_entity.type
_entity.pdbx_description
1 polymer ?
#
loop_
_entity_poly.entity_id
_entity_poly.type
_entity_poly.pdbx_seq_one_letter_code
_entity_poly.pdbx_strand_id
1 'polypeptide(L)'
;MLLFENNSVENTMATEPLFFRIYLENDKNRLEELLKKKPHISIXDQIDTQLDDLIKSKLPKKKPSEEELKKLKKLHIGDLSMQEYGVWVYYPWSERLVHLLDEEEFIEMRTNRNIYKITREERDILGRQKVGVVGLSVGQSVSITMAMERGFGEIRLADFDLLELTNLNRIRTGVHNLGLPKVVIVAREIKEIDPFLKVTLFEDGMTEENMDRFFLEGGKLDVIVDECDGLDIKILLRHKAKALRVPVVMDASDKGTLDVERFDLEPDRAILHGLIDHLDHTKIKYLKTNEEKIPYLLPMVGLETSSDRLKASMVEVGQSITTWPQLASAVTLGGALGADVCRRIALGQYNDSGRYFVDLEEIIRDKVKPEDDFYKVIDYSAPELKLDEMQKAADTVATETHSGLILTDDQVKELAAAAGLAPSGGNSQPWKFLYHKGQLFLFHDENQSISWMDFQNTASYISLGAAIENLKIKAASLGLETIINLFPTGSESKLIAAFGFSKTEEQTYRNELIAGVGLRLTNRKKGDQQPIDAAVTTKIRKNVSIDEPTAHLDLVEDRESINEIANIVSSVERLRFLHPQGHHDLFTKEIKWPSADGSPIIEGIDIATLELSESDRTGMMVASKPGVITLLNKWGGGSAFEKISKGGVASSSAIGLISMPEYNPKSFVKGGEALQRAWITANLNGLSFQPISGTLFVFDRFNQTNGAGMTANMAKELESLQCGLRKIFPALGNNCGIFMFRLSYADEASSRSLKRPLEDILKFS
;
A
#
# COMPACT_ATOMS: atom_id res chain seq x y z
N MET A 1 -34.58 -16.24 30.30
CA MET A 1 -34.83 -17.61 29.89
C MET A 1 -34.81 -17.70 28.37
N LEU A 2 -33.92 -18.51 27.80
CA LEU A 2 -33.90 -18.71 26.34
C LEU A 2 -35.10 -19.60 25.96
N LEU A 3 -35.83 -19.15 24.91
CA LEU A 3 -36.96 -19.93 24.39
C LEU A 3 -36.51 -21.23 23.75
N PHE A 4 -35.29 -21.24 23.23
CA PHE A 4 -34.72 -22.39 22.54
C PHE A 4 -33.29 -22.65 23.01
N GLU A 5 -32.92 -23.90 23.08
CA GLU A 5 -31.54 -24.31 23.29
C GLU A 5 -30.98 -24.81 21.95
N ASN A 6 -29.73 -24.54 21.70
CA ASN A 6 -29.07 -25.09 20.51
C ASN A 6 -28.94 -26.60 20.69
N ASN A 7 -29.68 -27.36 19.92
CA ASN A 7 -29.53 -28.80 19.91
C ASN A 7 -28.30 -29.20 19.13
N SER A 8 -27.39 -29.93 19.76
CA SER A 8 -26.29 -30.53 19.01
C SER A 8 -26.91 -31.65 18.14
N VAL A 9 -27.02 -31.36 16.86
CA VAL A 9 -27.54 -32.36 15.91
C VAL A 9 -26.49 -33.44 15.76
N GLU A 10 -26.88 -34.69 15.91
CA GLU A 10 -26.02 -35.88 15.79
C GLU A 10 -25.18 -35.86 14.51
N ASN A 11 -25.72 -35.23 13.44
CA ASN A 11 -25.10 -35.20 12.12
C ASN A 11 -24.49 -33.84 11.76
N THR A 12 -24.24 -32.96 12.76
CA THR A 12 -23.76 -31.57 12.48
C THR A 12 -22.45 -31.57 11.71
N MET A 13 -21.56 -32.51 11.96
CA MET A 13 -20.26 -32.60 11.30
C MET A 13 -20.18 -33.66 10.20
N ALA A 14 -21.29 -34.37 9.93
CA ALA A 14 -21.30 -35.40 8.89
C ALA A 14 -21.08 -34.80 7.50
N THR A 15 -20.22 -35.43 6.72
CA THR A 15 -19.91 -35.00 5.33
C THR A 15 -20.00 -36.15 4.32
N GLU A 16 -20.15 -37.40 4.82
CA GLU A 16 -20.24 -38.56 3.94
C GLU A 16 -21.67 -39.04 3.83
N PRO A 17 -22.21 -39.15 2.61
CA PRO A 17 -23.52 -39.78 2.41
C PRO A 17 -23.44 -41.29 2.59
N LEU A 18 -24.58 -41.92 2.89
CA LEU A 18 -24.68 -43.37 3.01
C LEU A 18 -25.36 -43.95 1.77
N PHE A 19 -24.80 -45.04 1.25
CA PHE A 19 -25.26 -45.67 0.01
C PHE A 19 -25.99 -46.99 0.35
N PHE A 20 -27.13 -47.22 -0.32
CA PHE A 20 -27.93 -48.43 -0.17
C PHE A 20 -28.33 -48.94 -1.56
N ARG A 21 -27.75 -50.05 -1.94
CA ARG A 21 -28.13 -50.81 -3.14
C ARG A 21 -29.12 -51.88 -2.71
N ILE A 22 -30.43 -51.57 -2.73
CA ILE A 22 -31.45 -52.40 -2.09
C ILE A 22 -31.75 -53.70 -2.82
N TYR A 23 -31.15 -53.96 -3.97
CA TYR A 23 -31.11 -55.31 -4.53
C TYR A 23 -30.20 -56.24 -3.68
N LEU A 24 -29.38 -55.68 -2.80
CA LEU A 24 -28.58 -56.42 -1.81
C LEU A 24 -29.36 -56.45 -0.49
N GLU A 25 -29.65 -57.64 0.02
CA GLU A 25 -30.49 -57.84 1.21
C GLU A 25 -29.97 -57.06 2.44
N ASN A 26 -28.65 -57.02 2.62
CA ASN A 26 -28.04 -56.28 3.73
C ASN A 26 -28.38 -54.79 3.67
N ASP A 27 -28.19 -54.16 2.49
CA ASP A 27 -28.46 -52.74 2.31
C ASP A 27 -29.95 -52.43 2.42
N LYS A 28 -30.79 -53.32 1.94
CA LYS A 28 -32.25 -53.21 2.09
C LYS A 28 -32.64 -53.14 3.56
N ASN A 29 -32.12 -54.06 4.36
CA ASN A 29 -32.40 -54.12 5.81
C ASN A 29 -31.89 -52.87 6.53
N ARG A 30 -30.70 -52.41 6.19
CA ARG A 30 -30.12 -51.18 6.75
C ARG A 30 -30.97 -49.94 6.41
N LEU A 31 -31.47 -49.86 5.18
CA LEU A 31 -32.32 -48.74 4.76
C LEU A 31 -33.67 -48.80 5.48
N GLU A 32 -34.30 -49.97 5.57
CA GLU A 32 -35.55 -50.14 6.32
C GLU A 32 -35.41 -49.72 7.78
N GLU A 33 -34.30 -50.11 8.42
CA GLU A 33 -34.01 -49.74 9.81
C GLU A 33 -33.86 -48.22 9.94
N LEU A 34 -33.13 -47.58 9.00
CA LEU A 34 -32.95 -46.12 8.97
C LEU A 34 -34.30 -45.40 8.87
N LEU A 35 -35.15 -45.85 7.95
CA LEU A 35 -36.48 -45.22 7.72
C LEU A 35 -37.42 -45.43 8.94
N LYS A 36 -37.30 -46.56 9.64
CA LYS A 36 -38.05 -46.80 10.88
C LYS A 36 -37.57 -45.86 12.01
N LYS A 37 -36.26 -45.63 12.11
CA LYS A 37 -35.68 -44.75 13.14
C LYS A 37 -35.94 -43.27 12.83
N LYS A 38 -35.98 -42.91 11.55
CA LYS A 38 -36.14 -41.54 11.10
C LYS A 38 -37.27 -41.38 10.09
N PRO A 39 -38.54 -41.46 10.55
CA PRO A 39 -39.71 -41.44 9.66
C PRO A 39 -39.93 -40.09 8.96
N HIS A 40 -39.19 -39.05 9.32
CA HIS A 40 -39.28 -37.71 8.75
C HIS A 40 -38.33 -37.49 7.55
N ILE A 41 -37.53 -38.49 7.16
CA ILE A 41 -36.63 -38.41 6.02
C ILE A 41 -37.44 -38.04 4.76
N SER A 42 -36.96 -37.04 4.05
CA SER A 42 -37.52 -36.63 2.76
C SER A 42 -36.94 -37.51 1.65
N ILE A 43 -37.88 -38.03 0.82
CA ILE A 43 -37.50 -39.00 -0.23
C ILE A 43 -37.76 -38.42 -1.61
N UNK A 44 -36.77 -38.50 -2.47
CA UNK A 44 -36.79 -38.10 -3.64
C UNK A 44 -36.49 -39.13 -4.50
N ASP A 45 -37.40 -39.58 -5.30
CA ASP A 45 -37.18 -40.63 -6.28
C ASP A 45 -37.48 -40.10 -7.69
N GLN A 46 -36.44 -39.99 -8.50
CA GLN A 46 -36.53 -39.55 -9.90
C GLN A 46 -35.80 -40.54 -10.83
N ILE A 47 -35.68 -41.81 -10.44
CA ILE A 47 -34.91 -42.79 -11.21
C ILE A 47 -35.51 -43.02 -12.60
N ASP A 48 -36.84 -42.96 -12.73
CA ASP A 48 -37.53 -43.19 -14.01
C ASP A 48 -37.13 -42.14 -15.05
N THR A 49 -37.05 -40.87 -14.65
CA THR A 49 -36.62 -39.77 -15.56
C THR A 49 -35.14 -39.85 -15.86
N GLN A 50 -34.32 -40.26 -14.90
CA GLN A 50 -32.87 -40.44 -15.14
C GLN A 50 -32.61 -41.55 -16.17
N LEU A 51 -33.40 -42.66 -16.08
CA LEU A 51 -33.33 -43.74 -17.05
C LEU A 51 -33.79 -43.31 -18.44
N ASP A 52 -34.83 -42.50 -18.53
CA ASP A 52 -35.25 -41.91 -19.82
C ASP A 52 -34.13 -41.16 -20.47
N ASP A 53 -33.46 -40.29 -19.70
CA ASP A 53 -32.36 -39.49 -20.22
C ASP A 53 -31.16 -40.36 -20.60
N LEU A 54 -30.83 -41.35 -19.81
CA LEU A 54 -29.77 -42.33 -20.11
C LEU A 54 -30.01 -43.05 -21.44
N ILE A 55 -31.26 -43.55 -21.62
CA ILE A 55 -31.61 -44.27 -22.85
C ILE A 55 -31.59 -43.33 -24.07
N LYS A 56 -32.15 -42.13 -23.92
CA LYS A 56 -32.12 -41.14 -25.00
C LYS A 56 -30.70 -40.75 -25.39
N SER A 57 -29.76 -40.63 -24.39
CA SER A 57 -28.38 -40.32 -24.65
C SER A 57 -27.65 -41.38 -25.49
N LYS A 58 -28.08 -42.66 -25.33
CA LYS A 58 -27.55 -43.77 -26.13
C LYS A 58 -28.12 -43.80 -27.55
N LEU A 59 -29.16 -43.05 -27.81
CA LEU A 59 -29.89 -43.01 -29.12
C LEU A 59 -29.98 -41.58 -29.71
N PRO A 60 -28.87 -40.92 -29.92
CA PRO A 60 -28.86 -39.49 -30.26
C PRO A 60 -29.55 -39.16 -31.60
N LYS A 61 -29.66 -40.15 -32.51
CA LYS A 61 -30.29 -40.00 -33.81
C LYS A 61 -31.78 -40.34 -33.81
N LYS A 62 -32.34 -40.83 -32.70
CA LYS A 62 -33.70 -41.35 -32.59
C LYS A 62 -34.42 -40.71 -31.43
N LYS A 63 -35.71 -40.41 -31.64
CA LYS A 63 -36.60 -39.95 -30.57
C LYS A 63 -37.61 -41.06 -30.27
N PRO A 64 -37.29 -41.94 -29.28
CA PRO A 64 -38.19 -43.05 -28.98
C PRO A 64 -39.51 -42.56 -28.42
N SER A 65 -40.61 -43.27 -28.78
CA SER A 65 -41.93 -43.00 -28.22
C SER A 65 -41.95 -43.44 -26.76
N GLU A 66 -43.00 -43.02 -26.01
CA GLU A 66 -43.20 -43.42 -24.61
C GLU A 66 -43.22 -44.97 -24.45
N GLU A 67 -43.90 -45.65 -25.39
CA GLU A 67 -43.96 -47.13 -25.37
C GLU A 67 -42.60 -47.74 -25.63
N GLU A 68 -41.83 -47.19 -26.55
CA GLU A 68 -40.46 -47.64 -26.84
C GLU A 68 -39.57 -47.43 -25.63
N LEU A 69 -39.68 -46.26 -24.96
CA LEU A 69 -38.93 -45.94 -23.75
C LEU A 69 -39.23 -46.95 -22.64
N LYS A 70 -40.49 -47.25 -22.39
CA LYS A 70 -40.91 -48.27 -21.39
C LYS A 70 -40.26 -49.63 -21.68
N LYS A 71 -40.25 -50.04 -22.94
CA LYS A 71 -39.65 -51.33 -23.37
C LYS A 71 -38.13 -51.30 -23.17
N LEU A 72 -37.47 -50.22 -23.57
CA LEU A 72 -36.02 -50.06 -23.47
C LEU A 72 -35.59 -50.00 -21.99
N LYS A 73 -36.35 -49.28 -21.14
CA LYS A 73 -36.09 -49.25 -19.70
C LYS A 73 -36.17 -50.64 -19.08
N LYS A 74 -37.24 -51.39 -19.36
CA LYS A 74 -37.42 -52.74 -18.83
C LYS A 74 -36.25 -53.66 -19.28
N LEU A 75 -35.86 -53.55 -20.55
CA LEU A 75 -34.74 -54.32 -21.08
C LEU A 75 -33.43 -53.95 -20.35
N HIS A 76 -33.26 -52.65 -20.05
CA HIS A 76 -32.05 -52.11 -19.44
C HIS A 76 -31.91 -52.52 -17.98
N ILE A 77 -32.99 -52.45 -17.19
CA ILE A 77 -32.95 -52.77 -15.75
C ILE A 77 -33.01 -54.31 -15.49
N GLY A 78 -33.40 -55.07 -16.51
CA GLY A 78 -33.47 -56.56 -16.41
C GLY A 78 -34.50 -57.03 -15.43
N ASP A 79 -34.11 -57.91 -14.52
CA ASP A 79 -35.00 -58.51 -13.55
C ASP A 79 -35.29 -57.68 -12.31
N LEU A 80 -34.57 -56.53 -12.17
CA LEU A 80 -34.79 -55.63 -11.03
C LEU A 80 -36.08 -54.84 -11.18
N SER A 81 -36.68 -54.49 -10.05
CA SER A 81 -37.77 -53.51 -10.03
C SER A 81 -37.15 -52.09 -10.14
N MET A 82 -37.98 -51.10 -10.48
CA MET A 82 -37.56 -49.68 -10.52
C MET A 82 -36.94 -49.23 -9.20
N GLN A 83 -37.48 -49.65 -8.09
CA GLN A 83 -36.98 -49.25 -6.76
C GLN A 83 -35.64 -49.92 -6.40
N GLU A 84 -35.36 -51.08 -6.96
CA GLU A 84 -34.12 -51.82 -6.74
C GLU A 84 -32.98 -51.37 -7.68
N TYR A 85 -33.31 -50.75 -8.79
CA TYR A 85 -32.34 -50.35 -9.79
C TYR A 85 -31.57 -49.10 -9.32
N GLY A 86 -30.22 -49.05 -9.53
CA GLY A 86 -29.42 -47.91 -9.13
C GLY A 86 -29.04 -47.93 -7.64
N VAL A 87 -29.01 -46.77 -7.02
CA VAL A 87 -28.56 -46.63 -5.64
C VAL A 87 -29.36 -45.57 -4.90
N TRP A 88 -29.73 -45.85 -3.66
CA TRP A 88 -30.32 -44.88 -2.75
C TRP A 88 -29.21 -44.22 -1.93
N VAL A 89 -29.15 -42.85 -1.96
CA VAL A 89 -28.11 -42.08 -1.29
C VAL A 89 -28.77 -41.21 -0.22
N TYR A 90 -28.38 -41.44 1.04
CA TYR A 90 -28.91 -40.71 2.19
C TYR A 90 -27.86 -39.66 2.63
N TYR A 91 -28.31 -38.41 2.75
CA TYR A 91 -27.51 -37.29 3.22
C TYR A 91 -27.87 -36.97 4.69
N PRO A 92 -27.04 -37.38 5.67
CA PRO A 92 -27.39 -37.23 7.09
C PRO A 92 -27.62 -35.78 7.53
N TRP A 93 -26.88 -34.84 6.96
CA TRP A 93 -26.96 -33.43 7.37
C TRP A 93 -28.21 -32.71 6.90
N SER A 94 -28.90 -33.22 5.89
CA SER A 94 -30.14 -32.64 5.36
C SER A 94 -31.33 -33.55 5.47
N GLU A 95 -31.11 -34.79 5.99
CA GLU A 95 -32.15 -35.78 6.17
C GLU A 95 -32.92 -36.09 4.87
N ARG A 96 -32.16 -36.19 3.74
CA ARG A 96 -32.70 -36.46 2.41
C ARG A 96 -32.18 -37.82 1.92
N LEU A 97 -33.09 -38.61 1.36
CA LEU A 97 -32.79 -39.89 0.69
C LEU A 97 -33.12 -39.70 -0.80
N VAL A 98 -32.13 -39.87 -1.66
CA VAL A 98 -32.26 -39.60 -3.10
C VAL A 98 -31.97 -40.89 -3.88
N HIS A 99 -32.83 -41.21 -4.85
CA HIS A 99 -32.67 -42.37 -5.73
C HIS A 99 -31.91 -41.92 -7.01
N LEU A 100 -30.76 -42.55 -7.26
CA LEU A 100 -29.87 -42.16 -8.37
C LEU A 100 -29.49 -43.40 -9.21
N LEU A 101 -29.15 -43.16 -10.46
CA LEU A 101 -28.33 -44.09 -11.25
C LEU A 101 -27.09 -44.47 -10.42
N ASP A 102 -26.60 -45.68 -10.52
CA ASP A 102 -25.37 -46.07 -9.82
C ASP A 102 -24.16 -45.45 -10.53
N GLU A 103 -23.00 -45.49 -9.88
CA GLU A 103 -21.82 -44.66 -10.16
C GLU A 103 -21.48 -44.51 -11.66
N GLU A 104 -21.37 -45.60 -12.41
CA GLU A 104 -20.96 -45.55 -13.82
C GLU A 104 -21.96 -44.80 -14.68
N GLU A 105 -23.25 -45.08 -14.52
CA GLU A 105 -24.31 -44.44 -15.30
C GLU A 105 -24.57 -43.00 -14.82
N PHE A 106 -24.46 -42.77 -13.53
CA PHE A 106 -24.51 -41.42 -12.96
C PHE A 106 -23.45 -40.54 -13.59
N ILE A 107 -22.20 -41.01 -13.62
CA ILE A 107 -21.06 -40.24 -14.21
C ILE A 107 -21.35 -39.96 -15.68
N GLU A 108 -21.77 -40.97 -16.44
CA GLU A 108 -22.06 -40.81 -17.88
C GLU A 108 -23.14 -39.75 -18.11
N MET A 109 -24.21 -39.77 -17.31
CA MET A 109 -25.32 -38.85 -17.48
C MET A 109 -24.98 -37.44 -16.96
N ARG A 110 -24.36 -37.37 -15.78
CA ARG A 110 -24.01 -36.07 -15.20
C ARG A 110 -23.01 -35.27 -16.05
N THR A 111 -22.14 -35.99 -16.75
CA THR A 111 -21.12 -35.35 -17.62
C THR A 111 -21.52 -35.34 -19.10
N ASN A 112 -22.72 -35.78 -19.44
CA ASN A 112 -23.15 -35.91 -20.83
C ASN A 112 -23.05 -34.61 -21.63
N ARG A 113 -23.37 -33.48 -21.00
CA ARG A 113 -23.29 -32.16 -21.65
C ARG A 113 -21.88 -31.56 -21.71
N ASN A 114 -20.91 -32.25 -21.12
CA ASN A 114 -19.52 -31.85 -21.24
C ASN A 114 -18.86 -32.39 -22.55
N ILE A 115 -19.47 -33.45 -23.13
CA ILE A 115 -18.89 -34.21 -24.24
C ILE A 115 -18.48 -33.29 -25.40
N TYR A 116 -17.25 -33.49 -25.88
CA TYR A 116 -16.47 -32.73 -26.87
C TYR A 116 -15.86 -31.42 -26.35
N LYS A 117 -16.34 -30.88 -25.21
CA LYS A 117 -15.55 -29.93 -24.45
C LYS A 117 -14.55 -30.66 -23.54
N ILE A 118 -14.99 -31.81 -23.03
CA ILE A 118 -14.20 -32.79 -22.30
C ILE A 118 -14.62 -34.15 -22.87
N THR A 119 -13.70 -34.85 -23.56
CA THR A 119 -14.04 -36.16 -24.12
C THR A 119 -14.19 -37.19 -23.02
N ARG A 120 -14.71 -38.39 -23.33
CA ARG A 120 -14.80 -39.47 -22.35
C ARG A 120 -13.44 -39.91 -21.85
N GLU A 121 -12.45 -39.97 -22.72
CA GLU A 121 -11.05 -40.29 -22.37
C GLU A 121 -10.47 -39.25 -21.43
N GLU A 122 -10.70 -37.97 -21.71
CA GLU A 122 -10.28 -36.86 -20.84
C GLU A 122 -10.98 -36.91 -19.49
N ARG A 123 -12.30 -37.17 -19.47
CA ARG A 123 -13.07 -37.37 -18.24
C ARG A 123 -12.47 -38.48 -17.36
N ASP A 124 -12.05 -39.58 -17.99
CA ASP A 124 -11.47 -40.71 -17.28
C ASP A 124 -10.08 -40.38 -16.70
N ILE A 125 -9.31 -39.52 -17.40
CA ILE A 125 -8.04 -38.96 -16.88
C ILE A 125 -8.32 -38.06 -15.67
N LEU A 126 -9.28 -37.15 -15.81
CA LEU A 126 -9.66 -36.23 -14.72
C LEU A 126 -10.19 -36.98 -13.50
N GLY A 127 -10.95 -38.08 -13.71
CA GLY A 127 -11.45 -38.93 -12.64
C GLY A 127 -10.38 -39.61 -11.78
N ARG A 128 -9.12 -39.57 -12.22
CA ARG A 128 -7.98 -40.09 -11.44
C ARG A 128 -7.17 -38.99 -10.75
N GLN A 129 -7.48 -37.70 -11.03
CA GLN A 129 -6.74 -36.56 -10.47
C GLN A 129 -6.99 -36.40 -8.98
N LYS A 130 -5.94 -36.07 -8.25
CA LYS A 130 -5.95 -35.73 -6.83
C LYS A 130 -5.62 -34.25 -6.68
N VAL A 131 -6.56 -33.46 -6.23
CA VAL A 131 -6.45 -32.00 -6.12
C VAL A 131 -6.41 -31.58 -4.65
N GLY A 132 -5.48 -30.71 -4.27
CA GLY A 132 -5.48 -30.09 -2.95
C GLY A 132 -5.96 -28.65 -3.04
N VAL A 133 -6.81 -28.20 -2.11
CA VAL A 133 -7.25 -26.81 -2.03
C VAL A 133 -7.05 -26.32 -0.60
N VAL A 134 -6.28 -25.24 -0.45
CA VAL A 134 -5.96 -24.63 0.86
C VAL A 134 -6.59 -23.24 0.91
N GLY A 135 -7.48 -23.03 1.88
CA GLY A 135 -8.28 -21.81 2.01
C GLY A 135 -9.58 -21.93 1.22
N LEU A 136 -10.72 -21.85 1.90
CA LEU A 136 -12.04 -22.12 1.31
C LEU A 136 -12.97 -20.90 1.27
N SER A 137 -12.41 -19.70 1.28
CA SER A 137 -13.15 -18.52 0.91
C SER A 137 -13.24 -18.45 -0.63
N VAL A 138 -12.14 -18.21 -1.31
CA VAL A 138 -12.04 -18.29 -2.78
C VAL A 138 -11.99 -19.74 -3.24
N GLY A 139 -11.27 -20.60 -2.51
CA GLY A 139 -11.10 -22.03 -2.84
C GLY A 139 -12.41 -22.81 -2.92
N GLN A 140 -13.47 -22.38 -2.22
CA GLN A 140 -14.79 -22.96 -2.43
C GLN A 140 -15.23 -22.83 -3.89
N SER A 141 -15.09 -21.65 -4.47
CA SER A 141 -15.51 -21.38 -5.85
C SER A 141 -14.77 -22.29 -6.84
N VAL A 142 -13.45 -22.46 -6.65
CA VAL A 142 -12.64 -23.36 -7.49
C VAL A 142 -13.12 -24.81 -7.29
N SER A 143 -13.25 -25.27 -6.04
CA SER A 143 -13.62 -26.64 -5.69
C SER A 143 -14.96 -27.04 -6.29
N ILE A 144 -15.97 -26.15 -6.14
CA ILE A 144 -17.32 -26.43 -6.64
C ILE A 144 -17.36 -26.41 -8.17
N THR A 145 -16.67 -25.45 -8.81
CA THR A 145 -16.60 -25.41 -10.27
C THR A 145 -15.97 -26.71 -10.82
N MET A 146 -14.86 -27.15 -10.20
CA MET A 146 -14.22 -28.43 -10.58
C MET A 146 -15.13 -29.64 -10.34
N ALA A 147 -15.87 -29.65 -9.23
CA ALA A 147 -16.83 -30.73 -8.94
C ALA A 147 -17.94 -30.77 -10.00
N MET A 148 -18.47 -29.61 -10.41
CA MET A 148 -19.49 -29.50 -11.45
C MET A 148 -18.99 -30.03 -12.80
N GLU A 149 -17.73 -29.77 -13.15
CA GLU A 149 -17.12 -30.29 -14.38
C GLU A 149 -16.62 -31.75 -14.22
N ARG A 150 -16.58 -32.25 -13.01
CA ARG A 150 -15.95 -33.53 -12.63
C ARG A 150 -14.46 -33.54 -12.99
N GLY A 151 -13.78 -32.41 -12.63
CA GLY A 151 -12.36 -32.18 -12.93
C GLY A 151 -11.38 -32.92 -12.00
N PHE A 152 -11.87 -33.77 -11.09
CA PHE A 152 -11.05 -34.59 -10.19
C PHE A 152 -11.82 -35.84 -9.78
N GLY A 153 -11.09 -36.84 -9.26
CA GLY A 153 -11.66 -38.00 -8.57
C GLY A 153 -11.54 -37.87 -7.06
N GLU A 154 -10.49 -37.21 -6.58
CA GLU A 154 -10.24 -36.96 -5.16
C GLU A 154 -9.89 -35.51 -4.94
N ILE A 155 -10.46 -34.87 -3.90
CA ILE A 155 -10.08 -33.54 -3.47
C ILE A 155 -9.77 -33.53 -1.97
N ARG A 156 -8.71 -32.84 -1.57
CA ARG A 156 -8.31 -32.61 -0.18
C ARG A 156 -8.52 -31.13 0.12
N LEU A 157 -9.33 -30.84 1.14
CA LEU A 157 -9.75 -29.49 1.51
C LEU A 157 -9.14 -29.11 2.87
N ALA A 158 -8.45 -27.98 2.94
CA ALA A 158 -7.84 -27.50 4.17
C ALA A 158 -8.30 -26.08 4.49
N ASP A 159 -8.96 -25.89 5.62
CA ASP A 159 -9.39 -24.58 6.15
C ASP A 159 -9.79 -24.78 7.61
N PHE A 160 -9.43 -23.83 8.48
CA PHE A 160 -9.75 -23.89 9.91
C PHE A 160 -10.89 -22.95 10.31
N ASP A 161 -11.37 -22.12 9.37
CA ASP A 161 -12.36 -21.11 9.68
C ASP A 161 -13.79 -21.66 9.73
N LEU A 162 -14.59 -21.02 10.56
CA LEU A 162 -16.05 -21.17 10.56
C LEU A 162 -16.66 -20.15 9.59
N LEU A 163 -17.83 -20.49 9.06
CA LEU A 163 -18.57 -19.56 8.21
C LEU A 163 -19.14 -18.40 9.04
N GLU A 164 -18.80 -17.19 8.66
CA GLU A 164 -19.32 -15.95 9.24
C GLU A 164 -20.31 -15.26 8.31
N LEU A 165 -21.19 -14.44 8.86
CA LEU A 165 -22.16 -13.66 8.07
C LEU A 165 -21.48 -12.79 7.01
N THR A 166 -20.33 -12.22 7.33
CA THR A 166 -19.55 -11.37 6.42
C THR A 166 -18.97 -12.14 5.23
N ASN A 167 -18.88 -13.48 5.33
CA ASN A 167 -18.39 -14.32 4.22
C ASN A 167 -19.46 -14.51 3.12
N LEU A 168 -20.75 -14.32 3.45
CA LEU A 168 -21.85 -14.55 2.51
C LEU A 168 -21.91 -13.56 1.36
N ASN A 169 -21.06 -12.53 1.38
CA ASN A 169 -20.90 -11.63 0.24
C ASN A 169 -20.16 -12.29 -0.93
N ARG A 170 -19.50 -13.46 -0.67
CA ARG A 170 -18.69 -14.14 -1.70
C ARG A 170 -18.65 -15.67 -1.60
N ILE A 171 -18.93 -16.27 -0.45
CA ILE A 171 -19.03 -17.72 -0.30
C ILE A 171 -20.48 -18.13 -0.61
N ARG A 172 -20.64 -19.01 -1.59
CA ARG A 172 -21.95 -19.46 -2.04
C ARG A 172 -22.49 -20.54 -1.09
N THR A 173 -23.31 -20.12 -0.15
CA THR A 173 -23.95 -21.04 0.79
C THR A 173 -25.13 -20.33 1.45
N GLY A 174 -25.95 -21.07 2.20
CA GLY A 174 -27.11 -20.50 2.88
C GLY A 174 -26.83 -20.07 4.32
N VAL A 175 -27.63 -19.12 4.83
CA VAL A 175 -27.52 -18.60 6.21
C VAL A 175 -27.64 -19.69 7.28
N HIS A 176 -28.30 -20.81 6.95
CA HIS A 176 -28.45 -21.94 7.87
C HIS A 176 -27.12 -22.68 8.17
N ASN A 177 -26.06 -22.37 7.41
CA ASN A 177 -24.73 -22.92 7.58
C ASN A 177 -23.81 -22.03 8.43
N LEU A 178 -24.29 -20.87 8.92
CA LEU A 178 -23.49 -20.00 9.78
C LEU A 178 -22.96 -20.75 11.00
N GLY A 179 -21.67 -20.62 11.27
CA GLY A 179 -21.00 -21.27 12.40
C GLY A 179 -20.47 -22.66 12.09
N LEU A 180 -20.77 -23.23 10.92
CA LEU A 180 -20.15 -24.51 10.52
C LEU A 180 -18.74 -24.28 9.94
N PRO A 181 -17.84 -25.27 10.10
CA PRO A 181 -16.52 -25.19 9.43
C PRO A 181 -16.68 -25.12 7.91
N LYS A 182 -15.88 -24.25 7.27
CA LYS A 182 -15.92 -24.09 5.81
C LYS A 182 -15.64 -25.42 5.08
N VAL A 183 -14.71 -26.24 5.59
CA VAL A 183 -14.40 -27.55 4.99
C VAL A 183 -15.64 -28.47 4.96
N VAL A 184 -16.45 -28.46 6.02
CA VAL A 184 -17.69 -29.26 6.12
C VAL A 184 -18.70 -28.78 5.07
N ILE A 185 -18.87 -27.46 4.95
CA ILE A 185 -19.81 -26.85 3.98
C ILE A 185 -19.43 -27.26 2.55
N VAL A 186 -18.15 -27.06 2.19
CA VAL A 186 -17.66 -27.36 0.83
C VAL A 186 -17.76 -28.87 0.53
N ALA A 187 -17.40 -29.72 1.51
CA ALA A 187 -17.51 -31.18 1.33
C ALA A 187 -18.96 -31.59 1.06
N ARG A 188 -19.91 -31.07 1.85
CA ARG A 188 -21.35 -31.35 1.66
C ARG A 188 -21.83 -30.93 0.29
N GLU A 189 -21.45 -29.71 -0.14
CA GLU A 189 -21.83 -29.18 -1.45
C GLU A 189 -21.29 -30.06 -2.57
N ILE A 190 -20.02 -30.49 -2.48
CA ILE A 190 -19.43 -31.44 -3.46
C ILE A 190 -20.22 -32.74 -3.50
N LYS A 191 -20.53 -33.34 -2.30
CA LYS A 191 -21.26 -34.61 -2.20
C LYS A 191 -22.71 -34.49 -2.69
N GLU A 192 -23.32 -33.32 -2.56
CA GLU A 192 -24.66 -33.05 -3.10
C GLU A 192 -24.66 -32.87 -4.62
N ILE A 193 -23.53 -32.46 -5.20
CA ILE A 193 -23.32 -32.38 -6.66
C ILE A 193 -23.01 -33.78 -7.22
N ASP A 194 -22.12 -34.51 -6.55
CA ASP A 194 -21.64 -35.83 -7.01
C ASP A 194 -21.21 -36.64 -5.79
N PRO A 195 -22.09 -37.54 -5.27
CA PRO A 195 -21.79 -38.29 -4.05
C PRO A 195 -20.62 -39.27 -4.18
N PHE A 196 -20.23 -39.62 -5.41
CA PHE A 196 -19.15 -40.59 -5.69
C PHE A 196 -17.76 -39.98 -5.64
N LEU A 197 -17.65 -38.63 -5.67
CA LEU A 197 -16.35 -37.96 -5.55
C LEU A 197 -15.75 -38.15 -4.15
N LYS A 198 -14.46 -38.40 -4.10
CA LYS A 198 -13.77 -38.61 -2.81
C LYS A 198 -13.32 -37.23 -2.27
N VAL A 199 -13.70 -36.95 -1.00
CA VAL A 199 -13.35 -35.69 -0.32
C VAL A 199 -12.65 -36.04 1.00
N THR A 200 -11.49 -35.42 1.26
CA THR A 200 -10.74 -35.57 2.51
C THR A 200 -10.58 -34.20 3.16
N LEU A 201 -10.89 -34.12 4.45
CA LEU A 201 -10.90 -32.85 5.21
C LEU A 201 -9.68 -32.69 6.10
N PHE A 202 -9.13 -31.48 6.11
CA PHE A 202 -8.09 -31.02 7.03
C PHE A 202 -8.67 -29.83 7.79
N GLU A 203 -9.40 -30.14 8.86
CA GLU A 203 -10.20 -29.15 9.63
C GLU A 203 -9.32 -28.17 10.43
N ASP A 204 -8.08 -28.53 10.71
CA ASP A 204 -7.10 -27.65 11.35
C ASP A 204 -6.44 -26.67 10.34
N GLY A 205 -6.89 -26.71 9.09
CA GLY A 205 -6.26 -25.98 8.00
C GLY A 205 -4.93 -26.65 7.62
N MET A 206 -4.11 -25.90 6.86
CA MET A 206 -2.77 -26.34 6.50
C MET A 206 -1.79 -25.93 7.60
N THR A 207 -1.02 -26.89 8.11
CA THR A 207 0.04 -26.65 9.10
C THR A 207 1.33 -27.33 8.64
N GLU A 208 2.46 -26.93 9.21
CA GLU A 208 3.75 -27.57 8.91
C GLU A 208 3.69 -29.08 9.24
N GLU A 209 2.98 -29.46 10.32
CA GLU A 209 2.86 -30.82 10.80
C GLU A 209 2.00 -31.72 9.89
N ASN A 210 0.92 -31.19 9.29
CA ASN A 210 0.03 -32.01 8.47
C ASN A 210 0.32 -31.91 6.97
N MET A 211 1.27 -31.09 6.57
CA MET A 211 1.57 -30.82 5.16
C MET A 211 1.96 -32.07 4.37
N ASP A 212 2.81 -32.94 4.96
CA ASP A 212 3.19 -34.21 4.32
C ASP A 212 1.95 -35.09 4.06
N ARG A 213 1.09 -35.21 5.06
CA ARG A 213 -0.14 -35.98 4.94
C ARG A 213 -1.04 -35.39 3.85
N PHE A 214 -1.17 -34.06 3.81
CA PHE A 214 -1.98 -33.36 2.79
C PHE A 214 -1.50 -33.66 1.38
N PHE A 215 -0.18 -33.60 1.15
CA PHE A 215 0.39 -33.81 -0.19
C PHE A 215 0.44 -35.28 -0.61
N LEU A 216 0.62 -36.23 0.33
CA LEU A 216 1.06 -37.58 0.00
C LEU A 216 0.10 -38.73 0.43
N GLU A 217 -0.74 -38.52 1.45
CA GLU A 217 -1.60 -39.60 1.98
C GLU A 217 -2.57 -40.13 0.92
N GLY A 218 -2.53 -41.40 0.64
CA GLY A 218 -3.40 -42.03 -0.39
C GLY A 218 -2.94 -41.76 -1.81
N GLY A 219 -1.74 -41.22 -1.98
CA GLY A 219 -1.13 -40.86 -3.28
C GLY A 219 -0.84 -39.37 -3.39
N LYS A 220 0.24 -39.05 -4.10
CA LYS A 220 0.69 -37.67 -4.28
C LYS A 220 -0.37 -36.82 -5.01
N LEU A 221 -0.54 -35.57 -4.58
CA LEU A 221 -1.38 -34.59 -5.27
C LEU A 221 -0.86 -34.32 -6.68
N ASP A 222 -1.75 -34.14 -7.63
CA ASP A 222 -1.44 -33.78 -9.03
C ASP A 222 -1.38 -32.26 -9.21
N VAL A 223 -2.13 -31.51 -8.40
CA VAL A 223 -2.13 -30.04 -8.42
C VAL A 223 -2.61 -29.53 -7.06
N ILE A 224 -2.10 -28.37 -6.64
CA ILE A 224 -2.57 -27.69 -5.43
C ILE A 224 -3.06 -26.28 -5.80
N VAL A 225 -4.22 -25.91 -5.23
CA VAL A 225 -4.80 -24.56 -5.35
C VAL A 225 -4.59 -23.88 -4.00
N ASP A 226 -3.86 -22.76 -4.02
CA ASP A 226 -3.48 -22.02 -2.81
C ASP A 226 -4.28 -20.73 -2.70
N GLU A 227 -5.35 -20.77 -1.89
CA GLU A 227 -6.21 -19.62 -1.60
C GLU A 227 -6.11 -19.21 -0.12
N CYS A 228 -5.06 -19.64 0.59
CA CYS A 228 -4.91 -19.32 2.00
C CYS A 228 -4.38 -17.88 2.20
N ASP A 229 -4.76 -17.29 3.34
CA ASP A 229 -4.29 -15.94 3.72
C ASP A 229 -2.98 -15.99 4.53
N GLY A 230 -2.60 -17.15 5.07
CA GLY A 230 -1.41 -17.32 5.90
C GLY A 230 -0.13 -17.19 5.08
N LEU A 231 0.63 -16.13 5.32
CA LEU A 231 1.86 -15.84 4.60
C LEU A 231 2.90 -16.99 4.75
N ASP A 232 3.10 -17.45 5.96
CA ASP A 232 4.03 -18.53 6.28
C ASP A 232 3.65 -19.83 5.56
N ILE A 233 2.37 -20.21 5.63
CA ILE A 233 1.85 -21.41 4.98
C ILE A 233 1.96 -21.29 3.46
N LYS A 234 1.63 -20.12 2.92
CA LYS A 234 1.71 -19.84 1.47
C LYS A 234 3.13 -20.08 0.91
N ILE A 235 4.13 -19.70 1.66
CA ILE A 235 5.54 -19.88 1.27
C ILE A 235 6.02 -21.32 1.53
N LEU A 236 5.72 -21.89 2.71
CA LEU A 236 6.09 -23.27 3.05
C LEU A 236 5.46 -24.28 2.08
N LEU A 237 4.20 -24.06 1.73
CA LEU A 237 3.46 -24.88 0.78
C LEU A 237 4.15 -24.90 -0.60
N ARG A 238 4.66 -23.75 -1.07
CA ARG A 238 5.37 -23.68 -2.35
C ARG A 238 6.71 -24.41 -2.30
N HIS A 239 7.47 -24.29 -1.21
CA HIS A 239 8.70 -25.08 -1.04
C HIS A 239 8.39 -26.59 -1.07
N LYS A 240 7.30 -27.00 -0.43
CA LYS A 240 6.87 -28.40 -0.42
C LYS A 240 6.42 -28.86 -1.81
N ALA A 241 5.58 -28.05 -2.47
CA ALA A 241 5.10 -28.35 -3.83
C ALA A 241 6.28 -28.48 -4.82
N LYS A 242 7.25 -27.57 -4.72
CA LYS A 242 8.46 -27.58 -5.55
C LYS A 242 9.27 -28.86 -5.31
N ALA A 243 9.51 -29.22 -4.04
CA ALA A 243 10.26 -30.43 -3.67
C ALA A 243 9.57 -31.71 -4.20
N LEU A 244 8.24 -31.72 -4.23
CA LEU A 244 7.45 -32.88 -4.68
C LEU A 244 7.08 -32.79 -6.16
N ARG A 245 7.47 -31.71 -6.86
CA ARG A 245 7.15 -31.46 -8.26
C ARG A 245 5.63 -31.47 -8.49
N VAL A 246 4.91 -30.66 -7.69
CA VAL A 246 3.46 -30.49 -7.81
C VAL A 246 3.20 -29.06 -8.29
N PRO A 247 2.43 -28.86 -9.36
CA PRO A 247 2.08 -27.49 -9.79
C PRO A 247 1.20 -26.79 -8.77
N VAL A 248 1.37 -25.46 -8.66
CA VAL A 248 0.59 -24.58 -7.78
C VAL A 248 -0.21 -23.61 -8.63
N VAL A 249 -1.50 -23.48 -8.33
CA VAL A 249 -2.40 -22.50 -8.94
C VAL A 249 -2.92 -21.60 -7.81
N MET A 250 -2.97 -20.30 -8.03
CA MET A 250 -3.49 -19.34 -7.05
C MET A 250 -4.29 -18.25 -7.75
N ASP A 251 -5.47 -17.96 -7.24
CA ASP A 251 -6.26 -16.81 -7.68
C ASP A 251 -6.13 -15.68 -6.66
N ALA A 252 -5.92 -14.47 -7.14
CA ALA A 252 -6.14 -13.26 -6.35
C ALA A 252 -7.27 -12.50 -7.00
N SER A 253 -8.36 -12.32 -6.28
CA SER A 253 -9.63 -11.82 -6.84
C SER A 253 -9.51 -10.45 -7.54
N ASP A 254 -8.56 -9.61 -7.09
CA ASP A 254 -8.37 -8.28 -7.68
C ASP A 254 -7.87 -8.42 -9.12
N LYS A 255 -8.59 -7.80 -10.08
CA LYS A 255 -8.28 -7.83 -11.52
C LYS A 255 -8.22 -9.23 -12.13
N GLY A 256 -8.87 -10.22 -11.52
CA GLY A 256 -8.83 -11.60 -11.99
C GLY A 256 -7.40 -12.12 -12.12
N THR A 257 -6.56 -11.85 -11.13
CA THR A 257 -5.15 -12.27 -11.13
C THR A 257 -5.05 -13.77 -10.91
N LEU A 258 -4.34 -14.46 -11.80
CA LEU A 258 -4.11 -15.90 -11.72
C LEU A 258 -2.62 -16.19 -11.79
N ASP A 259 -2.10 -16.90 -10.79
CA ASP A 259 -0.71 -17.37 -10.76
C ASP A 259 -0.67 -18.88 -11.02
N VAL A 260 0.25 -19.29 -11.88
CA VAL A 260 0.50 -20.72 -12.15
C VAL A 260 2.00 -20.97 -12.04
N GLU A 261 2.38 -21.93 -11.20
CA GLU A 261 3.78 -22.33 -10.99
C GLU A 261 3.90 -23.83 -11.32
N ARG A 262 4.52 -24.15 -12.45
CA ARG A 262 4.63 -25.53 -12.97
C ARG A 262 5.91 -26.22 -12.46
N PHE A 263 5.97 -26.45 -11.13
CA PHE A 263 7.14 -27.12 -10.52
C PHE A 263 7.35 -28.54 -11.04
N ASP A 264 6.31 -29.14 -11.62
CA ASP A 264 6.41 -30.45 -12.29
C ASP A 264 7.26 -30.40 -13.56
N LEU A 265 7.20 -29.28 -14.31
CA LEU A 265 7.93 -29.04 -15.55
C LEU A 265 9.19 -28.19 -15.33
N GLU A 266 9.14 -27.27 -14.38
CA GLU A 266 10.21 -26.32 -14.05
C GLU A 266 10.64 -26.50 -12.59
N PRO A 267 11.36 -27.59 -12.26
CA PRO A 267 11.69 -27.91 -10.86
C PRO A 267 12.64 -26.90 -10.19
N ASP A 268 13.35 -26.11 -10.97
CA ASP A 268 14.28 -25.09 -10.43
C ASP A 268 13.65 -23.70 -10.37
N ARG A 269 12.40 -23.55 -10.83
CA ARG A 269 11.72 -22.26 -10.82
C ARG A 269 11.65 -21.66 -9.41
N ALA A 270 11.95 -20.36 -9.30
CA ALA A 270 11.80 -19.64 -8.04
C ALA A 270 10.31 -19.59 -7.63
N ILE A 271 10.03 -19.76 -6.34
CA ILE A 271 8.64 -19.69 -5.82
C ILE A 271 8.11 -18.26 -6.01
N LEU A 272 6.79 -18.13 -6.18
CA LEU A 272 6.12 -16.84 -6.40
C LEU A 272 6.81 -16.04 -7.51
N HIS A 273 7.24 -16.72 -8.56
CA HIS A 273 7.89 -16.13 -9.74
C HIS A 273 9.17 -15.33 -9.40
N GLY A 274 9.81 -15.60 -8.24
CA GLY A 274 11.02 -14.89 -7.79
C GLY A 274 10.76 -13.56 -7.12
N LEU A 275 9.50 -13.19 -6.91
CA LEU A 275 9.13 -11.88 -6.37
C LEU A 275 9.65 -11.64 -4.94
N ILE A 276 9.93 -12.71 -4.19
CA ILE A 276 10.44 -12.63 -2.82
C ILE A 276 11.83 -13.25 -2.64
N ASP A 277 12.56 -13.51 -3.72
CA ASP A 277 13.90 -14.15 -3.67
C ASP A 277 14.92 -13.32 -2.88
N HIS A 278 14.73 -12.02 -2.82
CA HIS A 278 15.62 -11.10 -2.09
C HIS A 278 15.41 -11.14 -0.57
N LEU A 279 14.42 -11.91 -0.08
CA LEU A 279 14.03 -11.96 1.33
C LEU A 279 14.43 -13.30 1.96
N ASP A 280 14.61 -13.31 3.27
CA ASP A 280 14.97 -14.50 4.03
C ASP A 280 13.69 -15.30 4.40
N HIS A 281 13.40 -16.35 3.66
CA HIS A 281 12.22 -17.18 3.87
C HIS A 281 12.22 -17.93 5.20
N THR A 282 13.40 -18.14 5.83
CA THR A 282 13.47 -18.86 7.12
C THR A 282 12.92 -18.04 8.28
N LYS A 283 12.85 -16.73 8.11
CA LYS A 283 12.34 -15.81 9.15
C LYS A 283 10.81 -15.71 9.19
N ILE A 284 10.13 -16.20 8.16
CA ILE A 284 8.68 -15.98 7.98
C ILE A 284 7.88 -16.41 9.20
N LYS A 285 8.16 -17.60 9.73
CA LYS A 285 7.42 -18.16 10.86
C LYS A 285 7.59 -17.36 12.17
N TYR A 286 8.55 -16.45 12.22
CA TYR A 286 8.81 -15.60 13.39
C TYR A 286 8.19 -14.21 13.25
N LEU A 287 7.64 -13.85 12.09
CA LEU A 287 7.04 -12.53 11.83
C LEU A 287 5.72 -12.40 12.57
N LYS A 288 5.65 -11.45 13.49
CA LYS A 288 4.47 -11.27 14.37
C LYS A 288 3.60 -10.09 13.97
N THR A 289 4.22 -9.01 13.48
CA THR A 289 3.49 -7.78 13.17
C THR A 289 3.21 -7.64 11.69
N ASN A 290 2.23 -6.83 11.36
CA ASN A 290 1.92 -6.50 9.97
C ASN A 290 3.10 -5.79 9.30
N GLU A 291 3.80 -4.92 10.03
CA GLU A 291 5.00 -4.24 9.53
C GLU A 291 6.07 -5.24 9.06
N GLU A 292 6.30 -6.29 9.84
CA GLU A 292 7.29 -7.32 9.49
C GLU A 292 6.86 -8.13 8.26
N LYS A 293 5.56 -8.32 8.05
CA LYS A 293 5.00 -9.12 6.95
C LYS A 293 4.92 -8.36 5.62
N ILE A 294 4.84 -7.02 5.65
CA ILE A 294 4.64 -6.21 4.45
C ILE A 294 5.69 -6.45 3.35
N PRO A 295 7.01 -6.58 3.65
CA PRO A 295 8.00 -6.84 2.59
C PRO A 295 7.75 -8.13 1.81
N TYR A 296 7.08 -9.11 2.42
CA TYR A 296 6.70 -10.37 1.76
C TYR A 296 5.36 -10.23 1.03
N LEU A 297 4.37 -9.63 1.68
CA LEU A 297 3.02 -9.50 1.12
C LEU A 297 2.98 -8.59 -0.10
N LEU A 298 3.72 -7.49 -0.07
CA LEU A 298 3.65 -6.48 -1.12
C LEU A 298 4.04 -7.02 -2.51
N PRO A 299 5.18 -7.72 -2.66
CA PRO A 299 5.52 -8.32 -3.95
C PRO A 299 4.51 -9.38 -4.40
N MET A 300 3.94 -10.15 -3.44
CA MET A 300 2.97 -11.19 -3.75
C MET A 300 1.66 -10.60 -4.29
N VAL A 301 1.18 -9.52 -3.67
CA VAL A 301 -0.04 -8.81 -4.12
C VAL A 301 0.19 -8.12 -5.47
N GLY A 302 1.39 -7.59 -5.70
CA GLY A 302 1.73 -6.88 -6.92
C GLY A 302 1.20 -5.45 -6.92
N LEU A 303 1.87 -4.56 -6.16
CA LEU A 303 1.41 -3.17 -5.97
C LEU A 303 1.14 -2.43 -7.28
N GLU A 304 2.03 -2.60 -8.28
CA GLU A 304 1.89 -1.88 -9.56
C GLU A 304 0.71 -2.40 -10.39
N THR A 305 0.37 -3.67 -10.24
CA THR A 305 -0.67 -4.33 -11.04
C THR A 305 -2.04 -4.34 -10.35
N SER A 306 -2.11 -4.04 -9.04
CA SER A 306 -3.36 -4.00 -8.29
C SER A 306 -4.26 -2.83 -8.74
N SER A 307 -5.55 -2.98 -8.54
CA SER A 307 -6.54 -1.92 -8.84
C SER A 307 -6.37 -0.72 -7.88
N ASP A 308 -6.75 0.46 -8.33
CA ASP A 308 -6.75 1.65 -7.47
C ASP A 308 -7.72 1.49 -6.30
N ARG A 309 -8.83 0.76 -6.49
CA ARG A 309 -9.77 0.48 -5.40
C ARG A 309 -9.14 -0.38 -4.31
N LEU A 310 -8.37 -1.42 -4.69
CA LEU A 310 -7.65 -2.24 -3.69
C LEU A 310 -6.61 -1.39 -2.96
N LYS A 311 -5.79 -0.64 -3.70
CA LYS A 311 -4.76 0.25 -3.12
C LYS A 311 -5.37 1.25 -2.13
N ALA A 312 -6.46 1.94 -2.52
CA ALA A 312 -7.14 2.90 -1.66
C ALA A 312 -7.74 2.21 -0.42
N SER A 313 -8.31 1.01 -0.60
CA SER A 313 -8.86 0.25 0.54
C SER A 313 -7.77 -0.16 1.54
N MET A 314 -6.53 -0.42 1.06
CA MET A 314 -5.40 -0.73 1.96
C MET A 314 -5.12 0.42 2.95
N VAL A 315 -5.27 1.67 2.49
CA VAL A 315 -5.12 2.86 3.35
C VAL A 315 -6.21 2.90 4.42
N GLU A 316 -7.40 2.37 4.08
CA GLU A 316 -8.58 2.45 4.93
C GLU A 316 -8.76 1.27 5.90
N VAL A 317 -8.01 0.16 5.73
CA VAL A 317 -8.05 -0.97 6.67
C VAL A 317 -7.55 -0.50 8.05
N GLY A 318 -8.35 -0.73 9.09
CA GLY A 318 -8.07 -0.26 10.43
C GLY A 318 -8.46 1.19 10.68
N GLN A 319 -8.96 1.90 9.65
CA GLN A 319 -9.46 3.26 9.76
C GLN A 319 -10.99 3.29 9.64
N SER A 320 -11.50 2.97 8.46
CA SER A 320 -12.95 2.98 8.18
C SER A 320 -13.50 1.60 7.84
N ILE A 321 -12.65 0.62 7.54
CA ILE A 321 -13.01 -0.78 7.30
C ILE A 321 -12.10 -1.71 8.11
N THR A 322 -12.60 -2.91 8.39
CA THR A 322 -11.87 -3.87 9.23
C THR A 322 -10.99 -4.83 8.43
N THR A 323 -11.30 -5.05 7.16
CA THR A 323 -10.59 -6.04 6.33
C THR A 323 -10.72 -5.68 4.83
N TRP A 324 -9.97 -6.42 4.01
CA TRP A 324 -9.93 -6.25 2.56
C TRP A 324 -11.32 -6.43 1.93
N PRO A 325 -11.74 -5.55 1.00
CA PRO A 325 -12.98 -5.75 0.26
C PRO A 325 -12.83 -6.87 -0.77
N GLN A 326 -13.84 -7.71 -0.87
CA GLN A 326 -13.93 -8.79 -1.86
C GLN A 326 -15.35 -8.83 -2.42
N LEU A 327 -15.50 -9.22 -3.69
CA LEU A 327 -16.80 -9.28 -4.35
C LEU A 327 -17.06 -10.70 -4.89
N ALA A 328 -18.29 -11.15 -4.82
CA ALA A 328 -18.72 -12.46 -5.34
C ALA A 328 -18.35 -12.64 -6.82
N SER A 329 -18.55 -11.59 -7.65
CA SER A 329 -18.21 -11.66 -9.08
C SER A 329 -16.74 -11.97 -9.32
N ALA A 330 -15.85 -11.31 -8.56
CA ALA A 330 -14.40 -11.54 -8.67
C ALA A 330 -14.03 -12.95 -8.19
N VAL A 331 -14.60 -13.39 -7.07
CA VAL A 331 -14.35 -14.74 -6.52
C VAL A 331 -14.89 -15.82 -7.47
N THR A 332 -16.05 -15.59 -8.10
CA THR A 332 -16.63 -16.54 -9.07
C THR A 332 -15.75 -16.62 -10.33
N LEU A 333 -15.24 -15.50 -10.79
CA LEU A 333 -14.29 -15.47 -11.92
C LEU A 333 -13.03 -16.28 -11.57
N GLY A 334 -12.46 -16.07 -10.38
CA GLY A 334 -11.32 -16.82 -9.87
C GLY A 334 -11.59 -18.32 -9.84
N GLY A 335 -12.79 -18.71 -9.39
CA GLY A 335 -13.22 -20.10 -9.40
C GLY A 335 -13.21 -20.71 -10.80
N ALA A 336 -13.69 -19.96 -11.79
CA ALA A 336 -13.69 -20.40 -13.20
C ALA A 336 -12.26 -20.51 -13.74
N LEU A 337 -11.41 -19.52 -13.47
CA LEU A 337 -10.02 -19.49 -13.93
C LEU A 337 -9.22 -20.65 -13.34
N GLY A 338 -9.32 -20.85 -12.03
CA GLY A 338 -8.62 -21.94 -11.32
C GLY A 338 -9.07 -23.31 -11.82
N ALA A 339 -10.37 -23.53 -11.96
CA ALA A 339 -10.92 -24.80 -12.47
C ALA A 339 -10.47 -25.09 -13.91
N ASP A 340 -10.54 -24.08 -14.79
CA ASP A 340 -10.11 -24.23 -16.19
C ASP A 340 -8.63 -24.60 -16.29
N VAL A 341 -7.79 -23.87 -15.55
CA VAL A 341 -6.33 -24.10 -15.62
C VAL A 341 -5.98 -25.46 -15.00
N CYS A 342 -6.56 -25.84 -13.87
CA CYS A 342 -6.33 -27.16 -13.27
C CYS A 342 -6.70 -28.29 -14.25
N ARG A 343 -7.85 -28.18 -14.92
CA ARG A 343 -8.26 -29.14 -15.97
C ARG A 343 -7.23 -29.21 -17.08
N ARG A 344 -6.80 -28.08 -17.62
CA ARG A 344 -5.83 -28.03 -18.73
C ARG A 344 -4.43 -28.55 -18.33
N ILE A 345 -4.03 -28.33 -17.08
CA ILE A 345 -2.78 -28.92 -16.53
C ILE A 345 -2.92 -30.44 -16.54
N ALA A 346 -4.02 -30.97 -15.98
CA ALA A 346 -4.25 -32.41 -15.89
C ALA A 346 -4.26 -33.11 -17.26
N LEU A 347 -4.75 -32.40 -18.28
CA LEU A 347 -4.88 -32.93 -19.65
C LEU A 347 -3.67 -32.62 -20.54
N GLY A 348 -2.62 -31.98 -20.00
CA GLY A 348 -1.44 -31.61 -20.80
C GLY A 348 -1.71 -30.53 -21.82
N GLN A 349 -2.75 -29.72 -21.63
CA GLN A 349 -3.18 -28.67 -22.56
C GLN A 349 -2.64 -27.29 -22.19
N TYR A 350 -1.95 -27.18 -21.04
CA TYR A 350 -1.31 -25.95 -20.59
C TYR A 350 0.00 -26.31 -19.86
N ASN A 351 1.12 -25.77 -20.34
CA ASN A 351 2.46 -26.20 -19.92
C ASN A 351 3.39 -25.04 -19.52
N ASP A 352 2.85 -23.85 -19.27
CA ASP A 352 3.64 -22.68 -18.88
C ASP A 352 3.40 -22.31 -17.41
N SER A 353 4.33 -21.54 -16.86
CA SER A 353 4.16 -20.82 -15.60
C SER A 353 3.99 -19.33 -15.89
N GLY A 354 3.29 -18.62 -15.02
CA GLY A 354 3.14 -17.16 -15.15
C GLY A 354 2.07 -16.57 -14.29
N ARG A 355 2.04 -15.26 -14.29
CA ARG A 355 0.99 -14.43 -13.66
C ARG A 355 0.15 -13.79 -14.77
N TYR A 356 -1.15 -13.96 -14.69
CA TYR A 356 -2.11 -13.52 -15.70
C TYR A 356 -3.16 -12.63 -15.08
N PHE A 357 -3.74 -11.72 -15.88
CA PHE A 357 -4.78 -10.79 -15.43
C PHE A 357 -5.98 -10.89 -16.38
N VAL A 358 -7.14 -11.22 -15.83
CA VAL A 358 -8.42 -11.21 -16.55
C VAL A 358 -9.26 -10.08 -15.97
N ASP A 359 -8.79 -8.85 -16.24
CA ASP A 359 -9.38 -7.62 -15.69
C ASP A 359 -10.68 -7.28 -16.45
N LEU A 360 -11.82 -7.61 -15.85
CA LEU A 360 -13.13 -7.37 -16.47
C LEU A 360 -13.41 -5.88 -16.69
N GLU A 361 -12.88 -5.00 -15.83
CA GLU A 361 -13.05 -3.55 -15.99
C GLU A 361 -12.26 -3.03 -17.19
N GLU A 362 -11.14 -3.67 -17.51
CA GLU A 362 -10.36 -3.33 -18.71
C GLU A 362 -10.95 -3.97 -19.98
N ILE A 363 -11.43 -5.21 -19.87
CA ILE A 363 -11.97 -5.96 -21.02
C ILE A 363 -13.34 -5.41 -21.45
N ILE A 364 -14.19 -5.11 -20.46
CA ILE A 364 -15.59 -4.65 -20.69
C ILE A 364 -15.67 -3.20 -20.18
N ARG A 365 -15.22 -2.24 -21.00
CA ARG A 365 -15.17 -0.83 -20.65
C ARG A 365 -15.78 0.05 -21.72
N ASP A 366 -16.08 1.29 -21.35
CA ASP A 366 -16.52 2.30 -22.33
C ASP A 366 -15.39 2.57 -23.33
N LYS A 367 -15.76 2.83 -24.57
CA LYS A 367 -14.80 3.15 -25.64
C LYS A 367 -14.06 4.46 -25.36
N VAL A 368 -14.71 5.41 -24.70
CA VAL A 368 -14.13 6.69 -24.30
C VAL A 368 -14.08 6.72 -22.77
N LYS A 369 -12.88 6.80 -22.22
CA LYS A 369 -12.71 6.88 -20.78
C LYS A 369 -13.14 8.26 -20.29
N PRO A 370 -14.02 8.35 -19.28
CA PRO A 370 -14.36 9.66 -18.69
C PRO A 370 -13.11 10.35 -18.12
N GLU A 371 -13.02 11.67 -18.28
CA GLU A 371 -11.94 12.45 -17.65
C GLU A 371 -12.13 12.43 -16.13
N ASP A 372 -11.02 12.36 -15.41
CA ASP A 372 -11.03 12.54 -13.96
C ASP A 372 -11.13 14.05 -13.68
N ASP A 373 -12.31 14.50 -13.31
CA ASP A 373 -12.55 15.92 -13.03
C ASP A 373 -11.92 16.38 -11.72
N PHE A 374 -11.55 15.46 -10.84
CA PHE A 374 -10.93 15.81 -9.56
C PHE A 374 -9.41 15.97 -9.68
N TYR A 375 -8.70 14.98 -10.25
CA TYR A 375 -7.23 14.97 -10.29
C TYR A 375 -6.74 15.75 -11.51
N LYS A 376 -6.85 17.07 -11.43
CA LYS A 376 -6.34 17.99 -12.47
C LYS A 376 -5.13 18.72 -11.89
N VAL A 377 -4.01 18.64 -12.59
CA VAL A 377 -2.75 19.26 -12.18
C VAL A 377 -2.18 20.10 -13.33
N ILE A 378 -1.44 21.11 -12.96
CA ILE A 378 -0.70 21.97 -13.90
C ILE A 378 0.78 21.63 -13.76
N ASP A 379 1.39 21.23 -14.84
CA ASP A 379 2.84 21.01 -14.86
C ASP A 379 3.50 22.35 -15.22
N TYR A 380 3.75 23.14 -14.19
CA TYR A 380 4.35 24.48 -14.35
C TYR A 380 5.86 24.42 -14.06
N SER A 381 6.60 25.28 -14.76
CA SER A 381 8.05 25.42 -14.61
C SER A 381 8.43 26.89 -14.69
N ALA A 382 9.58 27.23 -14.14
CA ALA A 382 10.18 28.56 -14.31
C ALA A 382 11.32 28.48 -15.32
N PRO A 383 11.61 29.56 -16.05
CA PRO A 383 12.75 29.55 -16.95
C PRO A 383 14.08 29.38 -16.20
N GLU A 384 14.98 28.64 -16.82
CA GLU A 384 16.33 28.45 -16.27
C GLU A 384 17.02 29.81 -16.17
N LEU A 385 17.68 30.06 -15.04
CA LEU A 385 18.44 31.30 -14.80
C LEU A 385 19.79 31.20 -15.52
N LYS A 386 19.97 32.02 -16.56
CA LYS A 386 21.14 31.99 -17.42
C LYS A 386 22.25 32.95 -16.94
N LEU A 387 23.50 32.62 -17.25
CA LEU A 387 24.66 33.39 -16.83
C LEU A 387 24.60 34.85 -17.33
N ASP A 388 24.22 35.09 -18.59
CA ASP A 388 24.12 36.43 -19.15
C ASP A 388 23.03 37.27 -18.45
N GLU A 389 21.95 36.64 -18.01
CA GLU A 389 20.89 37.32 -17.24
C GLU A 389 21.41 37.72 -15.86
N MET A 390 22.19 36.86 -15.22
CA MET A 390 22.82 37.12 -13.93
C MET A 390 23.83 38.30 -14.06
N GLN A 391 24.65 38.27 -15.10
CA GLN A 391 25.65 39.35 -15.38
C GLN A 391 24.96 40.69 -15.59
N LYS A 392 23.91 40.72 -16.42
CA LYS A 392 23.13 41.96 -16.70
C LYS A 392 22.52 42.53 -15.41
N ALA A 393 21.93 41.66 -14.58
CA ALA A 393 21.34 42.08 -13.30
C ALA A 393 22.43 42.64 -12.37
N ALA A 394 23.56 41.93 -12.27
CA ALA A 394 24.70 42.37 -11.44
C ALA A 394 25.21 43.75 -11.87
N ASP A 395 25.30 44.01 -13.19
CA ASP A 395 25.77 45.29 -13.74
C ASP A 395 24.84 46.46 -13.41
N THR A 396 23.57 46.22 -13.04
CA THR A 396 22.65 47.30 -12.66
C THR A 396 22.80 47.72 -11.20
N VAL A 397 23.54 46.95 -10.38
CA VAL A 397 23.68 47.25 -8.94
C VAL A 397 24.64 48.43 -8.74
N ALA A 398 24.20 49.45 -7.99
CA ALA A 398 25.03 50.61 -7.67
C ALA A 398 26.27 50.16 -6.88
N THR A 399 27.38 50.80 -7.15
CA THR A 399 28.71 50.51 -6.59
C THR A 399 28.82 50.78 -5.08
N GLU A 400 27.81 51.38 -4.48
CA GLU A 400 27.79 51.74 -3.04
C GLU A 400 28.01 50.58 -2.05
N THR A 401 27.77 49.34 -2.47
CA THR A 401 28.05 48.15 -1.66
C THR A 401 29.48 47.63 -1.82
N HIS A 402 30.26 48.18 -2.69
CA HIS A 402 31.63 47.71 -2.95
C HIS A 402 32.60 48.27 -1.90
N SER A 403 33.06 47.39 -1.00
CA SER A 403 33.98 47.78 0.11
C SER A 403 35.43 47.99 -0.34
N GLY A 404 35.71 47.72 -1.60
CA GLY A 404 37.07 47.79 -2.13
C GLY A 404 37.91 46.55 -1.89
N LEU A 405 37.46 45.58 -1.07
CA LEU A 405 38.18 44.34 -0.85
C LEU A 405 37.79 43.32 -1.92
N ILE A 406 38.75 42.95 -2.75
CA ILE A 406 38.55 41.89 -3.76
C ILE A 406 38.98 40.56 -3.15
N LEU A 407 38.06 39.58 -3.12
CA LEU A 407 38.34 38.25 -2.59
C LEU A 407 39.11 37.41 -3.62
N THR A 408 39.91 36.47 -3.12
CA THR A 408 40.51 35.45 -3.98
C THR A 408 39.43 34.46 -4.41
N ASP A 409 39.64 33.76 -5.53
CA ASP A 409 38.71 32.72 -6.01
C ASP A 409 38.46 31.65 -4.94
N ASP A 410 39.50 31.27 -4.17
CA ASP A 410 39.37 30.28 -3.13
C ASP A 410 38.48 30.78 -1.98
N GLN A 411 38.61 32.03 -1.57
CA GLN A 411 37.71 32.62 -0.57
C GLN A 411 36.25 32.62 -1.08
N VAL A 412 36.02 33.00 -2.35
CA VAL A 412 34.69 32.99 -2.96
C VAL A 412 34.11 31.55 -2.95
N LYS A 413 34.93 30.57 -3.33
CA LYS A 413 34.50 29.14 -3.32
C LYS A 413 34.14 28.67 -1.91
N GLU A 414 34.95 29.04 -0.91
CA GLU A 414 34.67 28.68 0.50
C GLU A 414 33.36 29.29 0.99
N LEU A 415 33.08 30.54 0.65
CA LEU A 415 31.85 31.25 1.03
C LEU A 415 30.63 30.59 0.37
N ALA A 416 30.69 30.35 -0.95
CA ALA A 416 29.59 29.75 -1.69
C ALA A 416 29.34 28.29 -1.26
N ALA A 417 30.42 27.54 -0.99
CA ALA A 417 30.31 26.17 -0.52
C ALA A 417 29.59 26.10 0.85
N ALA A 418 29.96 27.02 1.77
CA ALA A 418 29.30 27.07 3.09
C ALA A 418 27.83 27.47 2.94
N ALA A 419 27.53 28.43 2.09
CA ALA A 419 26.15 28.84 1.79
C ALA A 419 25.34 27.69 1.22
N GLY A 420 25.92 26.88 0.32
CA GLY A 420 25.30 25.72 -0.29
C GLY A 420 24.90 24.63 0.69
N LEU A 421 25.48 24.62 1.90
CA LEU A 421 25.11 23.66 2.94
C LEU A 421 23.81 24.01 3.69
N ALA A 422 23.20 25.16 3.36
CA ALA A 422 21.96 25.62 4.01
C ALA A 422 20.79 24.65 3.79
N PRO A 423 19.77 24.68 4.67
CA PRO A 423 18.54 23.93 4.42
C PRO A 423 17.71 24.60 3.32
N SER A 424 16.88 23.78 2.64
CA SER A 424 15.91 24.31 1.69
C SER A 424 14.67 23.44 1.68
N GLY A 425 13.54 24.02 1.34
CA GLY A 425 12.27 23.29 1.18
C GLY A 425 12.46 22.18 0.15
N GLY A 426 12.13 20.93 0.52
CA GLY A 426 12.31 19.81 -0.37
C GLY A 426 13.76 19.54 -0.80
N ASN A 427 14.76 20.10 -0.12
CA ASN A 427 16.18 20.06 -0.54
C ASN A 427 16.38 20.58 -1.98
N SER A 428 15.58 21.57 -2.35
CA SER A 428 15.55 22.15 -3.71
C SER A 428 16.80 22.98 -4.04
N GLN A 429 17.45 23.57 -3.01
CA GLN A 429 18.69 24.36 -3.15
C GLN A 429 18.55 25.48 -4.19
N PRO A 430 17.64 26.46 -3.94
CA PRO A 430 17.22 27.45 -4.95
C PRO A 430 18.17 28.63 -5.09
N TRP A 431 19.46 28.41 -5.00
CA TRP A 431 20.50 29.47 -5.02
C TRP A 431 21.45 29.27 -6.17
N LYS A 432 21.84 30.41 -6.79
CA LYS A 432 22.99 30.52 -7.69
C LYS A 432 23.81 31.72 -7.27
N PHE A 433 25.10 31.54 -7.23
CA PHE A 433 26.07 32.58 -6.90
C PHE A 433 26.82 33.01 -8.17
N LEU A 434 27.08 34.30 -8.28
CA LEU A 434 27.88 34.87 -9.35
C LEU A 434 28.96 35.75 -8.73
N TYR A 435 30.22 35.47 -9.00
CA TYR A 435 31.31 36.38 -8.70
C TYR A 435 31.63 37.12 -9.95
N HIS A 436 31.36 38.44 -9.95
CA HIS A 436 31.40 39.31 -11.13
C HIS A 436 32.04 40.64 -10.77
N LYS A 437 33.10 41.03 -11.49
CA LYS A 437 33.81 42.32 -11.31
C LYS A 437 34.22 42.58 -9.84
N GLY A 438 34.67 41.49 -9.14
CA GLY A 438 35.14 41.59 -7.76
C GLY A 438 34.08 41.64 -6.69
N GLN A 439 32.80 41.40 -7.05
CA GLN A 439 31.67 41.40 -6.13
C GLN A 439 30.90 40.08 -6.23
N LEU A 440 30.42 39.60 -5.10
CA LEU A 440 29.62 38.35 -5.03
C LEU A 440 28.12 38.68 -5.00
N PHE A 441 27.34 37.93 -5.78
CA PHE A 441 25.89 38.11 -5.92
C PHE A 441 25.18 36.78 -5.66
N LEU A 442 24.00 36.85 -5.04
CA LEU A 442 23.13 35.69 -4.80
C LEU A 442 21.83 35.86 -5.57
N PHE A 443 21.49 34.84 -6.35
CA PHE A 443 20.28 34.80 -7.17
C PHE A 443 19.36 33.67 -6.72
N HIS A 444 18.05 33.89 -6.88
CA HIS A 444 17.03 32.88 -6.73
C HIS A 444 16.87 32.08 -8.03
N ASP A 445 17.23 30.81 -8.03
CA ASP A 445 16.98 29.88 -9.15
C ASP A 445 15.62 29.25 -8.97
N GLU A 446 14.59 29.97 -9.38
CA GLU A 446 13.19 29.60 -9.20
C GLU A 446 12.87 28.23 -9.83
N ASN A 447 13.53 27.89 -10.94
CA ASN A 447 13.35 26.63 -11.61
C ASN A 447 13.62 25.42 -10.69
N GLN A 448 14.51 25.58 -9.71
CA GLN A 448 14.85 24.53 -8.76
C GLN A 448 13.80 24.31 -7.66
N SER A 449 12.99 25.32 -7.37
CA SER A 449 12.13 25.31 -6.18
C SER A 449 10.64 25.39 -6.47
N ILE A 450 10.24 25.71 -7.70
CA ILE A 450 8.83 25.95 -8.01
C ILE A 450 7.98 24.72 -7.70
N SER A 451 7.09 24.86 -6.72
CA SER A 451 6.20 23.77 -6.28
C SER A 451 4.96 24.36 -5.61
N TRP A 452 3.93 23.50 -5.43
CA TRP A 452 2.72 23.90 -4.73
C TRP A 452 3.01 24.38 -3.31
N MET A 453 4.02 23.81 -2.63
CA MET A 453 4.39 24.16 -1.26
C MET A 453 5.15 25.48 -1.19
N ASP A 454 5.84 25.89 -2.25
CA ASP A 454 6.61 27.15 -2.26
C ASP A 454 5.75 28.32 -2.78
N PHE A 455 4.63 28.52 -2.12
CA PHE A 455 3.67 29.57 -2.51
C PHE A 455 4.34 30.96 -2.41
N GLN A 456 4.30 31.72 -3.50
CA GLN A 456 4.93 33.04 -3.62
C GLN A 456 6.42 33.04 -3.25
N ASN A 457 7.09 31.91 -3.46
CA ASN A 457 8.53 31.72 -3.17
C ASN A 457 8.89 31.90 -1.68
N THR A 458 7.92 31.75 -0.76
CA THR A 458 8.17 31.95 0.68
C THR A 458 9.22 30.98 1.23
N ALA A 459 9.11 29.69 0.92
CA ALA A 459 10.09 28.70 1.37
C ALA A 459 11.47 28.95 0.74
N SER A 460 11.51 29.41 -0.52
CA SER A 460 12.74 29.79 -1.20
C SER A 460 13.42 30.98 -0.52
N TYR A 461 12.68 32.03 -0.21
CA TYR A 461 13.26 33.19 0.48
C TYR A 461 13.84 32.85 1.84
N ILE A 462 13.15 31.98 2.59
CA ILE A 462 13.66 31.46 3.89
C ILE A 462 14.96 30.67 3.66
N SER A 463 15.00 29.84 2.65
CA SER A 463 16.18 29.03 2.29
C SER A 463 17.38 29.93 1.88
N LEU A 464 17.10 30.98 1.10
CA LEU A 464 18.09 31.94 0.68
C LEU A 464 18.65 32.73 1.88
N GLY A 465 17.79 33.07 2.85
CA GLY A 465 18.19 33.67 4.12
C GLY A 465 19.12 32.73 4.91
N ALA A 466 18.81 31.46 4.99
CA ALA A 466 19.67 30.47 5.66
C ALA A 466 21.04 30.38 4.95
N ALA A 467 21.07 30.43 3.61
CA ALA A 467 22.31 30.42 2.84
C ALA A 467 23.14 31.69 3.10
N ILE A 468 22.50 32.87 3.21
CA ILE A 468 23.15 34.13 3.57
C ILE A 468 23.79 34.01 4.95
N GLU A 469 23.08 33.47 5.95
CA GLU A 469 23.64 33.32 7.31
C GLU A 469 24.87 32.38 7.30
N ASN A 470 24.81 31.26 6.57
CA ASN A 470 25.98 30.38 6.42
C ASN A 470 27.18 31.11 5.81
N LEU A 471 26.91 31.95 4.79
CA LEU A 471 27.96 32.77 4.15
C LEU A 471 28.57 33.72 5.17
N LYS A 472 27.78 34.44 5.97
CA LYS A 472 28.23 35.36 7.01
C LYS A 472 29.07 34.61 8.08
N ILE A 473 28.62 33.45 8.49
CA ILE A 473 29.35 32.61 9.49
C ILE A 473 30.73 32.23 8.92
N LYS A 474 30.77 31.81 7.65
CA LYS A 474 32.03 31.44 6.99
C LYS A 474 32.93 32.65 6.82
N ALA A 475 32.36 33.78 6.40
CA ALA A 475 33.12 35.06 6.26
C ALA A 475 33.79 35.45 7.57
N ALA A 476 33.03 35.41 8.70
CA ALA A 476 33.59 35.70 10.03
C ALA A 476 34.76 34.78 10.36
N SER A 477 34.69 33.49 10.01
CA SER A 477 35.78 32.54 10.26
C SER A 477 37.03 32.83 9.41
N LEU A 478 36.87 33.60 8.31
CA LEU A 478 37.98 34.02 7.44
C LEU A 478 38.49 35.42 7.81
N GLY A 479 38.03 36.04 8.90
CA GLY A 479 38.39 37.37 9.33
C GLY A 479 37.79 38.43 8.41
N LEU A 480 36.59 38.18 7.89
CA LEU A 480 35.86 39.08 6.99
C LEU A 480 34.55 39.53 7.63
N GLU A 481 34.29 40.82 7.60
CA GLU A 481 33.00 41.41 7.87
C GLU A 481 32.22 41.48 6.56
N THR A 482 30.92 41.14 6.58
CA THR A 482 30.06 41.07 5.41
C THR A 482 29.09 42.27 5.40
N ILE A 483 29.05 42.98 4.28
CA ILE A 483 28.11 44.08 4.01
C ILE A 483 27.10 43.51 2.98
N ILE A 484 25.82 43.66 3.25
CA ILE A 484 24.77 43.07 2.38
C ILE A 484 23.78 44.12 1.95
N ASN A 485 23.52 44.14 0.65
CA ASN A 485 22.41 44.90 0.06
C ASN A 485 21.36 43.88 -0.41
N LEU A 486 20.24 43.78 0.33
CA LEU A 486 19.14 42.87 0.00
C LEU A 486 18.23 43.51 -1.05
N PHE A 487 17.90 42.72 -2.08
CA PHE A 487 17.02 43.11 -3.18
C PHE A 487 17.47 44.45 -3.83
N PRO A 488 18.73 44.53 -4.26
CA PRO A 488 19.30 45.79 -4.74
C PRO A 488 18.59 46.35 -5.99
N THR A 489 17.86 45.49 -6.72
CA THR A 489 17.11 45.86 -7.93
C THR A 489 15.60 45.71 -7.75
N GLY A 490 15.14 45.60 -6.50
CA GLY A 490 13.72 45.40 -6.14
C GLY A 490 13.36 43.99 -5.82
N SER A 491 12.29 43.81 -5.04
CA SER A 491 11.86 42.50 -4.52
C SER A 491 11.28 41.56 -5.59
N GLU A 492 10.98 42.06 -6.76
CA GLU A 492 10.48 41.27 -7.90
C GLU A 492 11.63 40.65 -8.72
N SER A 493 12.87 41.06 -8.42
CA SER A 493 14.06 40.56 -9.12
C SER A 493 14.51 39.20 -8.60
N LYS A 494 15.10 38.43 -9.49
CA LYS A 494 15.77 37.17 -9.10
C LYS A 494 17.08 37.43 -8.34
N LEU A 495 17.61 38.67 -8.38
CA LEU A 495 18.80 39.05 -7.63
C LEU A 495 18.41 39.37 -6.18
N ILE A 496 18.82 38.49 -5.27
CA ILE A 496 18.40 38.53 -3.85
C ILE A 496 19.37 39.39 -3.02
N ALA A 497 20.66 39.25 -3.26
CA ALA A 497 21.66 39.99 -2.45
C ALA A 497 22.93 40.27 -3.24
N ALA A 498 23.51 41.45 -2.96
CA ALA A 498 24.86 41.80 -3.36
C ALA A 498 25.71 41.94 -2.11
N PHE A 499 26.92 41.34 -2.13
CA PHE A 499 27.80 41.24 -0.97
C PHE A 499 29.06 42.06 -1.19
N GLY A 500 29.43 42.87 -0.15
CA GLY A 500 30.73 43.48 -0.02
C GLY A 500 31.44 42.91 1.20
N PHE A 501 32.76 43.01 1.24
CA PHE A 501 33.57 42.46 2.32
C PHE A 501 34.66 43.44 2.75
N SER A 502 34.97 43.45 4.06
CA SER A 502 36.10 44.17 4.63
C SER A 502 36.81 43.25 5.64
N LYS A 503 38.08 43.51 5.85
CA LYS A 503 38.85 42.73 6.86
C LYS A 503 38.45 43.17 8.26
N THR A 504 38.39 42.21 9.18
CA THR A 504 38.14 42.46 10.60
C THR A 504 38.90 41.48 11.46
N GLU A 505 39.34 41.96 12.65
CA GLU A 505 39.94 41.13 13.69
C GLU A 505 38.94 40.86 14.81
N GLU A 506 37.74 41.48 14.69
CA GLU A 506 36.70 41.31 15.73
C GLU A 506 36.08 39.91 15.69
N GLN A 507 36.07 39.27 16.86
CA GLN A 507 35.39 37.98 17.03
C GLN A 507 33.92 38.23 17.37
N THR A 508 33.03 37.58 16.64
CA THR A 508 31.58 37.71 16.84
C THR A 508 30.97 36.36 17.25
N TYR A 509 29.72 36.37 17.64
CA TYR A 509 28.98 35.10 17.91
C TYR A 509 29.04 34.12 16.74
N ARG A 510 29.23 34.62 15.51
CA ARG A 510 29.34 33.79 14.29
C ARG A 510 30.56 32.84 14.34
N ASN A 511 31.64 33.29 14.96
CA ASN A 511 32.84 32.43 15.10
C ASN A 511 32.55 31.19 15.95
N GLU A 512 31.59 31.27 16.89
CA GLU A 512 31.17 30.13 17.69
C GLU A 512 30.31 29.16 16.89
N LEU A 513 29.65 29.63 15.81
CA LEU A 513 28.72 28.81 15.03
C LEU A 513 29.36 28.05 13.87
N ILE A 514 30.62 28.34 13.52
CA ILE A 514 31.25 27.80 12.29
C ILE A 514 31.26 26.26 12.26
N ALA A 515 31.51 25.60 13.37
CA ALA A 515 31.51 24.12 13.45
C ALA A 515 30.12 23.54 13.12
N GLY A 516 29.08 24.31 13.40
CA GLY A 516 27.70 23.87 13.20
C GLY A 516 27.23 23.95 11.75
N VAL A 517 27.91 24.70 10.89
CA VAL A 517 27.51 24.81 9.48
C VAL A 517 27.52 23.43 8.79
N GLY A 518 28.61 22.67 9.00
CA GLY A 518 28.73 21.31 8.45
C GLY A 518 27.97 20.24 9.23
N LEU A 519 27.72 20.46 10.54
CA LEU A 519 27.02 19.51 11.40
C LEU A 519 25.48 19.60 11.23
N ARG A 520 24.95 20.75 10.84
CA ARG A 520 23.51 20.97 10.73
C ARG A 520 22.85 19.92 9.83
N LEU A 521 21.83 19.25 10.35
CA LEU A 521 21.05 18.27 9.60
C LEU A 521 19.60 18.20 10.10
N THR A 522 18.73 17.70 9.26
CA THR A 522 17.34 17.36 9.64
C THR A 522 17.35 15.98 10.26
N ASN A 523 16.83 15.87 11.47
CA ASN A 523 16.70 14.58 12.15
C ASN A 523 15.22 14.29 12.42
N ARG A 524 14.70 13.25 11.78
CA ARG A 524 13.28 12.87 11.87
C ARG A 524 13.03 11.72 12.87
N LYS A 525 14.05 11.26 13.57
CA LYS A 525 13.88 10.24 14.62
C LYS A 525 12.92 10.74 15.70
N LYS A 526 12.20 9.83 16.33
CA LYS A 526 11.32 10.18 17.45
C LYS A 526 12.18 10.63 18.64
N GLY A 527 11.68 11.65 19.32
CA GLY A 527 12.34 12.19 20.51
C GLY A 527 11.97 11.40 21.78
N ASP A 528 12.71 11.65 22.85
CA ASP A 528 12.51 11.01 24.16
C ASP A 528 11.61 11.84 25.10
N GLN A 529 11.11 12.99 24.65
CA GLN A 529 10.24 13.91 25.38
C GLN A 529 10.89 14.55 26.62
N GLN A 530 12.20 14.42 26.79
CA GLN A 530 12.89 15.04 27.93
C GLN A 530 12.89 16.57 27.82
N PRO A 531 12.73 17.28 28.94
CA PRO A 531 12.81 18.75 28.92
C PRO A 531 14.17 19.23 28.42
N ILE A 532 14.15 20.33 27.67
CA ILE A 532 15.38 20.94 27.15
C ILE A 532 15.99 21.82 28.25
N ASP A 533 17.31 21.78 28.40
CA ASP A 533 18.03 22.67 29.34
C ASP A 533 17.68 24.13 29.04
N ALA A 534 17.25 24.85 30.08
CA ALA A 534 16.89 26.27 29.98
C ALA A 534 18.03 27.14 29.45
N ALA A 535 19.29 26.80 29.71
CA ALA A 535 20.44 27.54 29.16
C ALA A 535 20.48 27.42 27.62
N VAL A 536 20.13 26.21 27.09
CA VAL A 536 20.09 25.97 25.65
C VAL A 536 18.97 26.75 24.99
N THR A 537 17.74 26.68 25.57
CA THR A 537 16.60 27.43 25.00
C THR A 537 16.85 28.93 25.02
N THR A 538 17.48 29.44 26.09
CA THR A 538 17.85 30.86 26.21
C THR A 538 18.86 31.24 25.11
N LYS A 539 19.87 30.40 24.87
CA LYS A 539 20.88 30.63 23.81
C LYS A 539 20.25 30.64 22.42
N ILE A 540 19.30 29.73 22.16
CA ILE A 540 18.58 29.69 20.88
C ILE A 540 17.79 30.99 20.69
N ARG A 541 17.00 31.42 21.71
CA ARG A 541 16.22 32.66 21.65
C ARG A 541 17.10 33.87 21.36
N LYS A 542 18.23 33.98 22.08
CA LYS A 542 19.21 35.05 21.89
C LYS A 542 19.72 35.08 20.43
N ASN A 543 20.12 33.91 19.92
CA ASN A 543 20.69 33.82 18.57
C ASN A 543 19.67 34.10 17.47
N VAL A 544 18.38 33.82 17.69
CA VAL A 544 17.31 34.19 16.76
C VAL A 544 17.28 35.70 16.55
N SER A 545 17.30 36.49 17.61
CA SER A 545 17.05 37.95 17.57
C SER A 545 18.33 38.78 17.52
N ILE A 546 19.53 38.19 17.60
CA ILE A 546 20.79 38.91 17.81
C ILE A 546 21.07 39.97 16.71
N ASP A 547 20.83 39.66 15.44
CA ASP A 547 21.01 40.56 14.31
C ASP A 547 19.70 41.13 13.78
N GLU A 548 18.57 40.57 14.22
CA GLU A 548 17.26 40.99 13.76
C GLU A 548 16.32 41.02 14.95
N PRO A 549 16.30 42.14 15.71
CA PRO A 549 15.48 42.24 16.91
C PRO A 549 13.99 42.04 16.69
N THR A 550 13.49 42.14 15.45
CA THR A 550 12.08 41.91 15.12
C THR A 550 11.77 40.42 14.92
N ALA A 551 12.80 39.56 14.79
CA ALA A 551 12.59 38.12 14.73
C ALA A 551 12.27 37.60 16.13
N HIS A 552 11.14 36.92 16.26
CA HIS A 552 10.65 36.43 17.53
C HIS A 552 10.58 34.88 17.51
N LEU A 553 11.01 34.25 18.62
CA LEU A 553 10.90 32.79 18.78
C LEU A 553 9.98 32.47 19.94
N ASP A 554 8.87 31.80 19.64
CA ASP A 554 8.03 31.14 20.63
C ASP A 554 8.43 29.67 20.75
N LEU A 555 8.54 29.19 21.98
CA LEU A 555 8.79 27.77 22.27
C LEU A 555 7.65 27.22 23.13
N VAL A 556 7.03 26.14 22.68
CA VAL A 556 5.95 25.43 23.39
C VAL A 556 6.55 24.11 23.90
N GLU A 557 6.45 23.88 25.21
CA GLU A 557 7.07 22.72 25.87
C GLU A 557 6.02 21.87 26.62
N ASP A 558 4.80 22.36 26.81
CA ASP A 558 3.76 21.59 27.51
C ASP A 558 3.15 20.52 26.61
N ARG A 559 2.90 19.37 27.19
CA ARG A 559 2.42 18.18 26.47
C ARG A 559 1.10 18.36 25.76
N GLU A 560 0.15 19.10 26.36
CA GLU A 560 -1.18 19.29 25.77
C GLU A 560 -1.06 20.08 24.46
N SER A 561 -0.36 21.19 24.49
CA SER A 561 -0.13 22.02 23.30
C SER A 561 0.68 21.28 22.23
N ILE A 562 1.73 20.52 22.61
CA ILE A 562 2.51 19.73 21.66
C ILE A 562 1.62 18.69 20.95
N ASN A 563 0.75 18.01 21.70
CA ASN A 563 -0.17 17.01 21.14
C ASN A 563 -1.19 17.66 20.19
N GLU A 564 -1.67 18.86 20.54
CA GLU A 564 -2.59 19.59 19.67
C GLU A 564 -1.86 20.05 18.37
N ILE A 565 -0.61 20.53 18.49
CA ILE A 565 0.20 20.86 17.31
C ILE A 565 0.41 19.61 16.45
N ALA A 566 0.65 18.45 17.09
CA ALA A 566 0.81 17.19 16.34
C ALA A 566 -0.45 16.85 15.53
N ASN A 567 -1.63 17.05 16.10
CA ASN A 567 -2.91 16.88 15.40
C ASN A 567 -3.01 17.86 14.22
N ILE A 568 -2.70 19.14 14.45
CA ILE A 568 -2.81 20.18 13.42
C ILE A 568 -1.85 19.88 12.25
N VAL A 569 -0.58 19.63 12.56
CA VAL A 569 0.46 19.36 11.54
C VAL A 569 0.08 18.14 10.71
N SER A 570 -0.31 17.06 11.37
CA SER A 570 -0.63 15.80 10.66
C SER A 570 -1.89 15.95 9.79
N SER A 571 -2.90 16.68 10.27
CA SER A 571 -4.11 16.93 9.47
C SER A 571 -3.80 17.80 8.25
N VAL A 572 -2.97 18.83 8.38
CA VAL A 572 -2.56 19.66 7.24
C VAL A 572 -1.75 18.83 6.22
N GLU A 573 -0.85 17.97 6.70
CA GLU A 573 -0.10 17.07 5.80
C GLU A 573 -1.04 16.11 5.07
N ARG A 574 -2.02 15.52 5.75
CA ARG A 574 -3.03 14.69 5.10
C ARG A 574 -3.77 15.47 4.01
N LEU A 575 -4.17 16.71 4.31
CA LEU A 575 -4.86 17.56 3.32
C LEU A 575 -3.96 17.84 2.10
N ARG A 576 -2.66 18.03 2.32
CA ARG A 576 -1.68 18.16 1.23
C ARG A 576 -1.63 16.91 0.36
N PHE A 577 -1.60 15.71 0.98
CA PHE A 577 -1.64 14.44 0.24
C PHE A 577 -2.91 14.32 -0.61
N LEU A 578 -4.03 14.79 -0.08
CA LEU A 578 -5.33 14.69 -0.74
C LEU A 578 -5.58 15.80 -1.77
N HIS A 579 -4.76 16.86 -1.79
CA HIS A 579 -4.87 17.95 -2.77
C HIS A 579 -4.16 17.55 -4.07
N PRO A 580 -4.83 17.54 -5.25
CA PRO A 580 -4.21 17.05 -6.48
C PRO A 580 -2.85 17.64 -6.79
N GLN A 581 -2.71 18.98 -6.77
CA GLN A 581 -1.44 19.64 -7.06
C GLN A 581 -0.40 19.43 -5.96
N GLY A 582 -0.83 19.46 -4.70
CA GLY A 582 0.06 19.19 -3.55
C GLY A 582 0.63 17.79 -3.62
N HIS A 583 -0.23 16.81 -3.92
CA HIS A 583 0.14 15.42 -4.13
C HIS A 583 1.11 15.25 -5.29
N HIS A 584 0.75 15.80 -6.44
CA HIS A 584 1.57 15.70 -7.66
C HIS A 584 2.99 16.20 -7.41
N ASP A 585 3.11 17.41 -6.88
CA ASP A 585 4.44 18.03 -6.66
C ASP A 585 5.25 17.25 -5.60
N LEU A 586 4.58 16.76 -4.57
CA LEU A 586 5.24 15.96 -3.52
C LEU A 586 5.94 14.72 -4.13
N PHE A 587 5.26 13.98 -4.99
CA PHE A 587 5.76 12.71 -5.53
C PHE A 587 6.56 12.86 -6.83
N THR A 588 6.45 13.96 -7.55
CA THR A 588 7.22 14.17 -8.80
C THR A 588 8.43 15.07 -8.59
N LYS A 589 8.30 16.09 -7.74
CA LYS A 589 9.35 17.10 -7.55
C LYS A 589 10.16 16.90 -6.26
N GLU A 590 9.46 16.64 -5.14
CA GLU A 590 10.09 16.70 -3.83
C GLU A 590 10.67 15.36 -3.35
N ILE A 591 9.87 14.28 -3.28
CA ILE A 591 10.36 12.97 -2.80
C ILE A 591 11.09 12.25 -3.92
N LYS A 592 12.28 11.73 -3.61
CA LYS A 592 13.09 10.95 -4.55
C LYS A 592 13.32 9.55 -4.02
N TRP A 593 13.10 8.56 -4.90
CA TRP A 593 13.34 7.15 -4.64
C TRP A 593 14.72 6.77 -5.19
N PRO A 594 15.38 5.77 -4.60
CA PRO A 594 16.66 5.29 -5.14
C PRO A 594 16.53 4.90 -6.60
N SER A 595 17.48 5.35 -7.41
CA SER A 595 17.52 4.98 -8.83
C SER A 595 18.06 3.56 -9.01
N ALA A 596 17.68 2.92 -10.11
CA ALA A 596 18.10 1.56 -10.41
C ALA A 596 19.64 1.44 -10.56
N ASP A 597 20.31 2.51 -11.00
CA ASP A 597 21.76 2.53 -11.20
C ASP A 597 22.53 2.92 -9.93
N GLY A 598 21.84 3.18 -8.81
CA GLY A 598 22.49 3.56 -7.57
C GLY A 598 23.05 4.97 -7.51
N SER A 599 22.67 5.84 -8.44
CA SER A 599 23.13 7.24 -8.46
C SER A 599 22.73 7.97 -7.17
N PRO A 600 23.60 8.81 -6.59
CA PRO A 600 23.26 9.53 -5.37
C PRO A 600 22.18 10.59 -5.60
N ILE A 601 21.28 10.74 -4.63
CA ILE A 601 20.20 11.74 -4.67
C ILE A 601 20.76 13.07 -4.12
N ILE A 602 21.12 14.00 -5.00
CA ILE A 602 21.70 15.29 -4.64
C ILE A 602 20.67 16.43 -4.60
N GLU A 603 19.46 16.18 -5.08
CA GLU A 603 18.34 17.13 -5.08
C GLU A 603 17.07 16.40 -4.65
N GLY A 604 16.16 17.11 -4.01
CA GLY A 604 14.95 16.49 -3.50
C GLY A 604 15.17 15.82 -2.14
N ILE A 605 14.10 15.30 -1.58
CA ILE A 605 14.10 14.57 -0.30
C ILE A 605 14.35 13.09 -0.58
N ASP A 606 15.54 12.62 -0.29
CA ASP A 606 15.84 11.19 -0.35
C ASP A 606 14.92 10.46 0.64
N ILE A 607 14.15 9.49 0.16
CA ILE A 607 13.21 8.69 0.97
C ILE A 607 13.90 8.08 2.20
N ALA A 608 15.20 7.78 2.11
CA ALA A 608 15.99 7.24 3.22
C ALA A 608 16.07 8.20 4.41
N THR A 609 15.98 9.53 4.15
CA THR A 609 16.05 10.53 5.23
C THR A 609 14.73 10.71 5.99
N LEU A 610 13.64 10.07 5.53
CA LEU A 610 12.32 10.19 6.17
C LEU A 610 12.17 9.28 7.39
N GLU A 611 13.12 8.38 7.65
CA GLU A 611 13.11 7.46 8.80
C GLU A 611 11.86 6.58 8.85
N LEU A 612 11.37 6.15 7.67
CA LEU A 612 10.14 5.38 7.53
C LEU A 612 10.37 3.89 7.85
N SER A 613 9.41 3.26 8.52
CA SER A 613 9.33 1.81 8.59
C SER A 613 9.04 1.26 7.18
N GLU A 614 9.26 -0.03 6.98
CA GLU A 614 8.92 -0.68 5.70
C GLU A 614 7.43 -0.54 5.37
N SER A 615 6.58 -0.63 6.40
CA SER A 615 5.14 -0.42 6.26
C SER A 615 4.82 1.01 5.79
N ASP A 616 5.44 2.02 6.41
CA ASP A 616 5.22 3.42 6.05
C ASP A 616 5.74 3.71 4.64
N ARG A 617 6.89 3.12 4.28
CA ARG A 617 7.46 3.24 2.94
C ARG A 617 6.50 2.67 1.88
N THR A 618 5.90 1.51 2.17
CA THR A 618 4.86 0.91 1.32
C THR A 618 3.65 1.83 1.23
N GLY A 619 3.22 2.37 2.36
CA GLY A 619 2.12 3.36 2.41
C GLY A 619 2.39 4.54 1.49
N MET A 620 3.62 5.05 1.46
CA MET A 620 4.04 6.13 0.57
C MET A 620 3.97 5.72 -0.92
N MET A 621 4.33 4.47 -1.24
CA MET A 621 4.22 3.95 -2.62
C MET A 621 2.75 3.88 -3.06
N VAL A 622 1.86 3.40 -2.19
CA VAL A 622 0.41 3.38 -2.44
C VAL A 622 -0.11 4.82 -2.59
N ALA A 623 0.27 5.69 -1.65
CA ALA A 623 -0.16 7.09 -1.63
C ALA A 623 0.29 7.86 -2.88
N SER A 624 1.37 7.45 -3.54
CA SER A 624 1.87 8.14 -4.74
C SER A 624 0.97 8.02 -5.97
N LYS A 625 -0.04 7.15 -5.93
CA LYS A 625 -0.91 6.86 -7.10
C LYS A 625 -2.08 7.84 -7.17
N PRO A 626 -2.24 8.62 -8.26
CA PRO A 626 -3.34 9.59 -8.39
C PRO A 626 -4.75 8.98 -8.22
N GLY A 627 -4.98 7.78 -8.75
CA GLY A 627 -6.26 7.08 -8.62
C GLY A 627 -6.62 6.78 -7.17
N VAL A 628 -5.62 6.49 -6.32
CA VAL A 628 -5.82 6.26 -4.89
C VAL A 628 -6.32 7.56 -4.22
N ILE A 629 -5.67 8.68 -4.53
CA ILE A 629 -6.03 9.99 -3.95
C ILE A 629 -7.44 10.40 -4.37
N THR A 630 -7.79 10.18 -5.64
CA THR A 630 -9.14 10.46 -6.14
C THR A 630 -10.19 9.67 -5.34
N LEU A 631 -9.96 8.37 -5.12
CA LEU A 631 -10.88 7.52 -4.38
C LEU A 631 -10.96 7.91 -2.90
N LEU A 632 -9.82 8.17 -2.26
CA LEU A 632 -9.80 8.56 -0.83
C LEU A 632 -10.56 9.87 -0.61
N ASN A 633 -10.39 10.86 -1.51
CA ASN A 633 -11.19 12.09 -1.44
C ASN A 633 -12.69 11.79 -1.56
N LYS A 634 -13.08 10.96 -2.53
CA LYS A 634 -14.47 10.58 -2.76
C LYS A 634 -15.08 9.86 -1.55
N TRP A 635 -14.28 9.06 -0.85
CA TRP A 635 -14.73 8.28 0.31
C TRP A 635 -14.63 9.04 1.64
N GLY A 636 -13.98 10.22 1.66
CA GLY A 636 -13.69 10.97 2.89
C GLY A 636 -12.64 10.28 3.77
N GLY A 637 -11.73 9.54 3.13
CA GLY A 637 -10.69 8.75 3.79
C GLY A 637 -9.33 9.45 3.87
N GLY A 638 -8.29 8.66 4.12
CA GLY A 638 -6.90 9.10 4.13
C GLY A 638 -6.34 9.44 5.51
N SER A 639 -7.09 9.18 6.60
CA SER A 639 -6.61 9.48 7.96
C SER A 639 -5.31 8.73 8.32
N ALA A 640 -5.05 7.59 7.67
CA ALA A 640 -3.79 6.85 7.88
C ALA A 640 -2.55 7.69 7.56
N PHE A 641 -2.65 8.68 6.66
CA PHE A 641 -1.52 9.54 6.29
C PHE A 641 -1.05 10.44 7.45
N GLU A 642 -1.87 10.62 8.47
CA GLU A 642 -1.52 11.42 9.65
C GLU A 642 -0.51 10.72 10.58
N LYS A 643 -0.46 9.39 10.56
CA LYS A 643 0.26 8.56 11.54
C LYS A 643 1.74 8.96 11.69
N ILE A 644 2.43 9.15 10.58
CA ILE A 644 3.90 9.37 10.58
C ILE A 644 4.26 10.71 11.25
N SER A 645 3.69 11.80 10.75
CA SER A 645 3.99 13.15 11.28
C SER A 645 3.45 13.34 12.69
N LYS A 646 2.25 12.83 12.95
CA LYS A 646 1.64 12.92 14.29
C LYS A 646 2.53 12.30 15.36
N GLY A 647 3.01 11.09 15.14
CA GLY A 647 3.89 10.39 16.07
C GLY A 647 5.22 11.12 16.28
N GLY A 648 5.80 11.65 15.21
CA GLY A 648 7.05 12.42 15.26
C GLY A 648 6.90 13.71 16.07
N VAL A 649 5.87 14.49 15.76
CA VAL A 649 5.64 15.79 16.45
C VAL A 649 5.27 15.55 17.92
N ALA A 650 4.41 14.59 18.22
CA ALA A 650 4.01 14.27 19.61
C ALA A 650 5.21 13.82 20.47
N SER A 651 6.26 13.25 19.86
CA SER A 651 7.44 12.82 20.59
C SER A 651 8.40 13.96 20.94
N SER A 652 8.10 15.19 20.57
CA SER A 652 9.01 16.34 20.73
C SER A 652 9.14 16.79 22.17
N SER A 653 10.31 17.36 22.51
CA SER A 653 10.55 18.07 23.77
C SER A 653 10.00 19.49 23.71
N ALA A 654 10.10 20.13 22.54
CA ALA A 654 9.56 21.48 22.31
C ALA A 654 9.22 21.70 20.85
N ILE A 655 8.25 22.59 20.59
CA ILE A 655 7.93 23.08 19.25
C ILE A 655 8.27 24.57 19.20
N GLY A 656 9.06 24.97 18.20
CA GLY A 656 9.45 26.35 18.00
C GLY A 656 8.73 26.99 16.81
N LEU A 657 8.36 28.25 16.96
CA LEU A 657 7.83 29.07 15.87
C LEU A 657 8.64 30.37 15.81
N ILE A 658 9.29 30.60 14.66
CA ILE A 658 9.92 31.90 14.36
C ILE A 658 8.90 32.74 13.58
N SER A 659 8.69 33.99 14.01
CA SER A 659 7.78 34.91 13.37
C SER A 659 8.46 36.28 13.12
N MET A 660 7.96 37.02 12.12
CA MET A 660 8.41 38.36 11.72
C MET A 660 7.18 39.26 11.60
N PRO A 661 7.35 40.61 11.73
CA PRO A 661 6.18 41.50 11.70
C PRO A 661 5.42 41.54 10.37
N GLU A 662 6.11 41.36 9.24
CA GLU A 662 5.53 41.62 7.91
C GLU A 662 5.61 40.40 6.99
N TYR A 663 4.59 40.24 6.15
CA TYR A 663 4.53 39.21 5.10
C TYR A 663 5.14 39.83 3.82
N ASN A 664 6.45 39.71 3.65
CA ASN A 664 7.16 40.20 2.44
C ASN A 664 8.49 39.45 2.24
N PRO A 665 9.08 39.49 1.04
CA PRO A 665 10.32 38.74 0.75
C PRO A 665 11.47 39.08 1.70
N LYS A 666 11.62 40.32 2.11
CA LYS A 666 12.71 40.77 3.01
C LYS A 666 12.56 40.09 4.39
N SER A 667 11.34 40.06 4.90
CA SER A 667 11.03 39.38 6.19
C SER A 667 11.33 37.88 6.10
N PHE A 668 10.98 37.21 4.99
CA PHE A 668 11.27 35.79 4.80
C PHE A 668 12.79 35.52 4.76
N VAL A 669 13.56 36.36 4.06
CA VAL A 669 15.02 36.23 4.04
C VAL A 669 15.60 36.44 5.45
N LYS A 670 15.20 37.49 6.16
CA LYS A 670 15.66 37.81 7.51
C LYS A 670 15.26 36.69 8.50
N GLY A 671 14.05 36.20 8.38
CA GLY A 671 13.56 35.05 9.16
C GLY A 671 14.37 33.77 8.89
N GLY A 672 14.81 33.61 7.63
CA GLY A 672 15.67 32.47 7.23
C GLY A 672 17.07 32.58 7.86
N GLU A 673 17.64 33.78 7.98
CA GLU A 673 18.89 34.02 8.70
C GLU A 673 18.72 33.60 10.18
N ALA A 674 17.64 34.06 10.81
CA ALA A 674 17.31 33.75 12.21
C ALA A 674 17.10 32.23 12.43
N LEU A 675 16.39 31.58 11.51
CA LEU A 675 16.19 30.13 11.50
C LEU A 675 17.55 29.40 11.50
N GLN A 676 18.47 29.80 10.63
CA GLN A 676 19.76 29.10 10.49
C GLN A 676 20.56 29.21 11.78
N ARG A 677 20.53 30.37 12.41
CA ARG A 677 21.20 30.56 13.73
C ARG A 677 20.58 29.62 14.78
N ALA A 678 19.24 29.54 14.81
CA ALA A 678 18.53 28.66 15.75
C ALA A 678 18.90 27.18 15.54
N TRP A 679 18.89 26.74 14.27
CA TRP A 679 19.16 25.35 13.91
C TRP A 679 20.59 24.94 14.27
N ILE A 680 21.56 25.75 13.87
CA ILE A 680 22.97 25.48 14.18
C ILE A 680 23.17 25.46 15.71
N THR A 681 22.58 26.42 16.45
CA THR A 681 22.67 26.48 17.90
C THR A 681 22.10 25.21 18.55
N ALA A 682 20.95 24.75 18.08
CA ALA A 682 20.31 23.53 18.60
C ALA A 682 21.21 22.31 18.36
N ASN A 683 21.70 22.12 17.13
CA ASN A 683 22.54 20.96 16.79
C ASN A 683 23.87 20.97 17.56
N LEU A 684 24.49 22.14 17.74
CA LEU A 684 25.73 22.26 18.53
C LEU A 684 25.53 21.92 20.02
N ASN A 685 24.28 21.97 20.51
CA ASN A 685 23.93 21.64 21.88
C ASN A 685 23.25 20.27 22.00
N GLY A 686 23.42 19.40 20.99
CA GLY A 686 22.97 18.00 21.03
C GLY A 686 21.48 17.80 20.78
N LEU A 687 20.74 18.83 20.36
CA LEU A 687 19.33 18.71 20.04
C LEU A 687 19.13 18.30 18.59
N SER A 688 18.25 17.35 18.35
CA SER A 688 17.76 17.06 17.02
C SER A 688 16.76 18.16 16.61
N PHE A 689 16.74 18.48 15.31
CA PHE A 689 15.93 19.55 14.76
C PHE A 689 15.22 19.04 13.50
N GLN A 690 13.90 19.22 13.44
CA GLN A 690 13.13 18.85 12.26
C GLN A 690 12.17 19.99 11.89
N PRO A 691 12.19 20.46 10.61
CA PRO A 691 11.15 21.36 10.10
C PRO A 691 9.76 20.72 10.10
N ILE A 692 8.76 21.51 10.50
CA ILE A 692 7.33 21.18 10.35
C ILE A 692 6.58 22.38 9.76
N SER A 693 7.28 23.19 8.99
CA SER A 693 6.80 24.47 8.45
C SER A 693 5.80 24.32 7.29
N GLY A 694 5.66 23.12 6.72
CA GLY A 694 4.68 22.89 5.66
C GLY A 694 3.29 23.37 6.04
N THR A 695 2.95 23.23 7.32
CA THR A 695 1.68 23.71 7.88
C THR A 695 1.49 25.21 7.63
N LEU A 696 2.52 26.01 7.89
CA LEU A 696 2.47 27.48 7.69
C LEU A 696 2.27 27.82 6.21
N PHE A 697 3.00 27.14 5.31
CA PHE A 697 2.93 27.41 3.87
C PHE A 697 1.54 27.09 3.30
N VAL A 698 0.91 26.01 3.79
CA VAL A 698 -0.45 25.65 3.39
C VAL A 698 -1.45 26.71 3.90
N PHE A 699 -1.29 27.16 5.15
CA PHE A 699 -2.13 28.22 5.70
C PHE A 699 -1.96 29.55 4.95
N ASP A 700 -0.73 29.91 4.58
CA ASP A 700 -0.45 31.14 3.78
C ASP A 700 -1.14 31.05 2.42
N ARG A 701 -1.00 29.93 1.73
CA ARG A 701 -1.71 29.69 0.46
C ARG A 701 -3.22 29.83 0.65
N PHE A 702 -3.76 29.17 1.66
CA PHE A 702 -5.21 29.22 1.97
C PHE A 702 -5.68 30.66 2.18
N ASN A 703 -4.96 31.43 2.99
CA ASN A 703 -5.31 32.82 3.32
C ASN A 703 -5.19 33.75 2.10
N GLN A 704 -4.09 33.65 1.37
CA GLN A 704 -3.81 34.56 0.25
C GLN A 704 -4.67 34.28 -0.99
N THR A 705 -5.17 33.05 -1.12
CA THR A 705 -6.01 32.66 -2.28
C THR A 705 -7.50 32.51 -1.91
N ASN A 706 -7.88 32.72 -0.65
CA ASN A 706 -9.23 32.43 -0.14
C ASN A 706 -9.64 30.98 -0.46
N GLY A 707 -8.69 30.04 -0.35
CA GLY A 707 -8.92 28.61 -0.57
C GLY A 707 -9.08 28.21 -2.04
N ALA A 708 -8.64 29.05 -2.98
CA ALA A 708 -8.74 28.70 -4.41
C ALA A 708 -8.03 27.36 -4.70
N GLY A 709 -8.71 26.48 -5.43
CA GLY A 709 -8.19 25.14 -5.78
C GLY A 709 -8.40 24.07 -4.70
N MET A 710 -9.04 24.45 -3.59
CA MET A 710 -9.33 23.52 -2.48
C MET A 710 -10.82 23.18 -2.46
N THR A 711 -11.15 21.96 -2.03
CA THR A 711 -12.57 21.60 -1.84
C THR A 711 -13.16 22.37 -0.64
N ALA A 712 -14.48 22.50 -0.59
CA ALA A 712 -15.16 23.16 0.54
C ALA A 712 -14.81 22.49 1.88
N ASN A 713 -14.70 21.17 1.90
CA ASN A 713 -14.35 20.43 3.11
C ASN A 713 -12.90 20.72 3.54
N MET A 714 -11.96 20.76 2.61
CA MET A 714 -10.56 21.11 2.89
C MET A 714 -10.47 22.53 3.46
N ALA A 715 -11.16 23.49 2.82
CA ALA A 715 -11.16 24.88 3.27
C ALA A 715 -11.68 25.04 4.70
N LYS A 716 -12.82 24.40 4.98
CA LYS A 716 -13.43 24.41 6.34
C LYS A 716 -12.51 23.80 7.39
N GLU A 717 -11.87 22.68 7.05
CA GLU A 717 -10.94 22.02 7.96
C GLU A 717 -9.69 22.88 8.20
N LEU A 718 -9.10 23.47 7.16
CA LEU A 718 -7.94 24.34 7.29
C LEU A 718 -8.23 25.56 8.16
N GLU A 719 -9.41 26.17 8.01
CA GLU A 719 -9.84 27.29 8.85
C GLU A 719 -9.85 26.92 10.33
N SER A 720 -10.42 25.74 10.65
CA SER A 720 -10.48 25.24 12.03
C SER A 720 -9.07 24.95 12.58
N LEU A 721 -8.21 24.30 11.78
CA LEU A 721 -6.85 23.95 12.19
C LEU A 721 -6.01 25.22 12.42
N GLN A 722 -6.15 26.23 11.54
CA GLN A 722 -5.45 27.50 11.70
C GLN A 722 -5.88 28.23 12.97
N CYS A 723 -7.18 28.22 13.25
CA CYS A 723 -7.73 28.80 14.49
C CYS A 723 -7.12 28.13 15.72
N GLY A 724 -6.97 26.79 15.68
CA GLY A 724 -6.32 26.02 16.75
C GLY A 724 -4.87 26.45 16.94
N LEU A 725 -4.11 26.56 15.85
CA LEU A 725 -2.68 26.94 15.91
C LEU A 725 -2.50 28.36 16.49
N ARG A 726 -3.39 29.31 16.11
CA ARG A 726 -3.35 30.69 16.63
C ARG A 726 -3.61 30.78 18.14
N LYS A 727 -4.40 29.86 18.71
CA LYS A 727 -4.60 29.81 20.16
C LYS A 727 -3.32 29.41 20.89
N ILE A 728 -2.55 28.51 20.31
CA ILE A 728 -1.28 28.05 20.90
C ILE A 728 -0.16 29.09 20.68
N PHE A 729 -0.15 29.70 19.50
CA PHE A 729 0.85 30.75 19.13
C PHE A 729 0.13 32.09 18.86
N PRO A 730 -0.20 32.86 19.91
CA PRO A 730 -0.90 34.14 19.73
C PRO A 730 -0.17 35.15 18.84
N ALA A 731 1.16 35.03 18.74
CA ALA A 731 1.97 35.88 17.85
C ALA A 731 1.49 35.82 16.39
N LEU A 732 0.91 34.71 15.95
CA LEU A 732 0.36 34.55 14.59
C LEU A 732 -0.87 35.43 14.31
N GLY A 733 -1.42 36.09 15.34
CA GLY A 733 -2.50 37.07 15.17
C GLY A 733 -2.02 38.37 14.56
N ASN A 734 -0.77 38.76 14.82
CA ASN A 734 -0.19 40.05 14.40
C ASN A 734 1.06 39.91 13.55
N ASN A 735 1.77 38.78 13.63
CA ASN A 735 3.02 38.52 12.93
C ASN A 735 2.83 37.46 11.85
N CYS A 736 3.74 37.45 10.89
CA CYS A 736 3.86 36.41 9.89
C CYS A 736 4.68 35.24 10.46
N GLY A 737 4.16 34.03 10.41
CA GLY A 737 4.89 32.82 10.76
C GLY A 737 5.92 32.52 9.67
N ILE A 738 7.19 32.49 10.07
CA ILE A 738 8.28 32.22 9.13
C ILE A 738 8.57 30.72 9.08
N PHE A 739 8.79 30.12 10.26
CA PHE A 739 9.26 28.74 10.28
C PHE A 739 8.85 28.06 11.59
N MET A 740 8.31 26.84 11.44
CA MET A 740 7.94 25.99 12.58
C MET A 740 8.79 24.74 12.57
N PHE A 741 9.25 24.35 13.75
CA PHE A 741 10.16 23.21 13.88
C PHE A 741 9.96 22.52 15.22
N ARG A 742 10.42 21.25 15.30
CA ARG A 742 10.44 20.52 16.58
C ARG A 742 11.88 20.28 17.05
N LEU A 743 12.03 20.29 18.35
CA LEU A 743 13.29 20.01 19.04
C LEU A 743 13.12 18.80 19.96
N SER A 744 14.15 17.95 20.01
CA SER A 744 14.14 16.75 20.85
C SER A 744 15.56 16.29 21.11
N TYR A 745 15.77 15.51 22.16
CA TYR A 745 16.89 14.59 22.24
C TYR A 745 16.42 13.32 21.50
N ALA A 746 17.23 12.82 20.60
CA ALA A 746 16.89 11.67 19.77
C ALA A 746 18.14 10.97 19.26
N ASP A 747 18.02 9.72 18.86
CA ASP A 747 19.10 8.98 18.22
C ASP A 747 19.57 9.69 16.95
N GLU A 748 20.80 9.41 16.51
CA GLU A 748 21.37 9.99 15.30
C GLU A 748 20.53 9.63 14.08
N ALA A 749 20.38 10.58 13.16
CA ALA A 749 19.67 10.34 11.90
C ALA A 749 20.38 9.24 11.10
N SER A 750 19.62 8.35 10.50
CA SER A 750 20.16 7.20 9.75
C SER A 750 20.80 7.64 8.42
N SER A 751 20.41 8.78 7.89
CA SER A 751 20.88 9.28 6.60
C SER A 751 20.87 10.80 6.57
N ARG A 752 21.61 11.37 5.62
CA ARG A 752 21.75 12.80 5.43
C ARG A 752 21.50 13.17 3.97
N SER A 753 20.76 14.26 3.73
CA SER A 753 20.57 14.81 2.38
C SER A 753 21.90 15.31 1.81
N LEU A 754 22.19 14.91 0.59
CA LEU A 754 23.36 15.39 -0.14
C LEU A 754 23.07 16.75 -0.77
N LYS A 755 24.11 17.43 -1.24
CA LYS A 755 24.03 18.77 -1.84
C LYS A 755 24.61 18.76 -3.25
N ARG A 756 24.15 19.72 -4.04
CA ARG A 756 24.64 19.92 -5.41
C ARG A 756 26.12 20.32 -5.38
N PRO A 757 26.89 19.89 -6.40
CA PRO A 757 28.31 20.30 -6.53
C PRO A 757 28.46 21.82 -6.62
N LEU A 758 29.59 22.34 -6.15
CA LEU A 758 29.86 23.78 -6.12
C LEU A 758 29.77 24.40 -7.53
N GLU A 759 30.27 23.69 -8.55
CA GLU A 759 30.27 24.18 -9.95
C GLU A 759 28.84 24.40 -10.51
N ASP A 760 27.84 23.75 -9.93
CA ASP A 760 26.43 23.92 -10.33
C ASP A 760 25.83 25.20 -9.73
N ILE A 761 26.34 25.64 -8.57
CA ILE A 761 25.75 26.75 -7.82
C ILE A 761 26.61 28.05 -7.88
N LEU A 762 27.87 27.96 -8.29
CA LEU A 762 28.77 29.17 -8.36
C LEU A 762 29.33 29.34 -9.75
N LYS A 763 29.23 30.55 -10.26
CA LYS A 763 29.83 31.00 -11.56
C LYS A 763 30.75 32.19 -11.35
N PHE A 764 31.78 32.26 -12.18
CA PHE A 764 32.73 33.38 -12.24
C PHE A 764 32.60 34.08 -13.59
N SER A 765 32.71 35.42 -13.62
CA SER A 765 32.69 36.17 -14.89
C SER A 765 33.42 37.51 -14.81
#